data_da528ab4ba486fd6c302782f846301d0
#
_entry.id   da528ab4ba486fd6c302782f846301d0
#
_cell.length_a   1.000
_cell.length_b   1.000
_cell.length_c   1.000
_cell.angle_alpha   90.00
_cell.angle_beta   90.00
_cell.angle_gamma   90.00
#
_symmetry.space_group_name_H-M   'P 1'
#
loop_
_entity.id
_entity.type
_entity.pdbx_description
1 polymer ?
#
loop_
_entity_poly.entity_id
_entity_poly.type
_entity_poly.pdbx_seq_one_letter_code
_entity_poly.pdbx_strand_id
1 'polypeptide(L)'
;MAFKTMFSVALLLSLWSTAGCDFFVEGVLRLECHDRYFMIAVDLAATGEVPRFEAVDGTGTYAITEYYAAKCGYTISILSLLGLVELRASYFSCHTEKGADFSFRFNLITSYKGVDAYYALNKTCSPPLPWSPREVTCEVNYMEVSVRSELPCQSGLSDGWSTLGPLYSPSTENWQVTFQNPDERLPPMNLSQARQQGYIFDLVHDRIVFRTPYGQPDSYRTEVTGVPVEVVHATVFSRKSWVFVMVDLIAACSKDEGSYDSGYMIWGTPEALYPSLGKTQISFGLNGNLMEQAAAVQKGFIMKRYNSTVQIGIPYNAEGGYRKSFVNDGLFEFYIFNLYLKQTSVDERHEETVLWFHRNLVTPLLSSPLVTEDQTDVEDGTFSINLGKVPRDVELTSVQLNGQEFAVPFSDSIAYTLTEVRHSNQSHSYTLKVPLHDPIVIQEFSKENTAMLHKLDINYTLIVTPGDKPYYHTISVTALMAVSPPSFDVVCTESGIDFKLAYRSFDFLWDFTIGSDRLTPALAANRGYTMSNDSQSLLLSVPLFTHGYKYTDIGLKGFLGTFTILVRDRETADILTSTIKTCLFNTTEFIMCSTNGWMTVVVDLSAVPSDERPAHFHLVNSLCVPKEVDGARVLFSFPLHSCGSTVKLAKENVTYQNKIYFDTSENAVEGMTVQCMYPLASLHRLFSSHKFESDEEGVGNMIPFVETTKAVPATVTPTKITTTVAPQITRSPSLHRPPFYPTARYIKVYRVHNQPGQFSKGPKGNLQVKKLLHYA
;
A
#
# COMPACT_ATOMS: atom_id res chain seq x y z
N MET A 1 3.11 -30.97 10.66
CA MET A 1 3.24 -31.74 9.41
C MET A 1 4.69 -31.88 8.92
N ALA A 2 5.56 -30.90 9.13
CA ALA A 2 6.98 -30.97 8.72
C ALA A 2 7.80 -32.10 9.38
N PHE A 3 7.44 -32.54 10.56
CA PHE A 3 8.14 -33.62 11.27
C PHE A 3 7.95 -35.01 10.64
N LYS A 4 6.85 -35.24 9.93
CA LYS A 4 6.59 -36.53 9.25
C LYS A 4 7.32 -36.68 7.91
N THR A 5 7.55 -35.60 7.21
CA THR A 5 8.26 -35.61 5.93
C THR A 5 9.77 -35.77 6.09
N MET A 6 10.38 -35.18 7.14
CA MET A 6 11.80 -35.38 7.43
C MET A 6 12.16 -36.81 7.86
N PHE A 7 11.27 -37.48 8.60
CA PHE A 7 11.49 -38.87 8.97
C PHE A 7 11.41 -39.83 7.75
N SER A 8 10.55 -39.50 6.80
CA SER A 8 10.43 -40.31 5.55
C SER A 8 11.67 -40.15 4.65
N VAL A 9 12.25 -38.96 4.56
CA VAL A 9 13.46 -38.73 3.74
C VAL A 9 14.68 -39.37 4.40
N ALA A 10 14.84 -39.27 5.72
CA ALA A 10 15.91 -39.94 6.45
C ALA A 10 15.78 -41.48 6.39
N LEU A 11 14.58 -42.02 6.43
CA LEU A 11 14.33 -43.47 6.30
C LEU A 11 14.58 -43.97 4.87
N LEU A 12 14.25 -43.20 3.85
CA LEU A 12 14.55 -43.50 2.46
C LEU A 12 16.06 -43.46 2.19
N LEU A 13 16.79 -42.54 2.77
CA LEU A 13 18.27 -42.46 2.64
C LEU A 13 18.99 -43.57 3.38
N SER A 14 18.44 -44.12 4.49
CA SER A 14 19.05 -45.26 5.21
C SER A 14 18.83 -46.61 4.58
N LEU A 15 17.82 -46.79 3.74
CA LEU A 15 17.55 -48.01 3.00
C LEU A 15 18.38 -48.16 1.72
N TRP A 16 19.16 -47.18 1.32
CA TRP A 16 19.88 -47.11 0.06
C TRP A 16 21.38 -47.36 0.15
N SER A 17 21.91 -47.69 1.32
CA SER A 17 23.33 -48.03 1.47
C SER A 17 23.78 -49.37 0.88
N THR A 18 22.89 -50.13 0.20
CA THR A 18 23.22 -51.47 -0.32
C THR A 18 22.87 -51.72 -1.79
N ALA A 19 22.43 -50.72 -2.55
CA ALA A 19 22.22 -50.91 -4.00
C ALA A 19 22.82 -49.69 -4.75
N GLY A 20 23.92 -49.94 -5.45
CA GLY A 20 24.42 -48.96 -6.41
C GLY A 20 23.37 -48.69 -7.48
N CYS A 21 23.22 -47.41 -7.79
CA CYS A 21 22.69 -46.78 -8.99
C CYS A 21 21.66 -45.66 -8.70
N ASP A 22 22.01 -44.46 -9.08
CA ASP A 22 21.20 -43.39 -9.63
C ASP A 22 19.76 -43.22 -9.12
N PHE A 23 19.62 -42.69 -7.91
CA PHE A 23 18.36 -42.06 -7.53
C PHE A 23 18.63 -40.86 -6.60
N PHE A 24 19.04 -39.73 -7.18
CA PHE A 24 18.89 -38.44 -6.51
C PHE A 24 17.52 -37.86 -6.87
N VAL A 25 16.82 -37.34 -5.87
CA VAL A 25 15.62 -36.54 -6.06
C VAL A 25 15.99 -35.37 -6.98
N GLU A 26 15.43 -35.31 -8.17
CA GLU A 26 15.63 -34.19 -9.10
C GLU A 26 15.45 -32.86 -8.37
N GLY A 27 16.52 -32.05 -8.32
CA GLY A 27 16.51 -30.72 -7.73
C GLY A 27 17.45 -30.49 -6.55
N VAL A 28 17.84 -31.53 -5.77
CA VAL A 28 18.69 -31.36 -4.56
C VAL A 28 20.17 -31.31 -4.88
N LEU A 29 20.62 -32.12 -5.86
CA LEU A 29 22.01 -32.22 -6.27
C LEU A 29 22.07 -32.24 -7.80
N ARG A 30 22.92 -31.35 -8.37
CA ARG A 30 23.17 -31.31 -9.81
C ARG A 30 24.65 -31.50 -10.08
N LEU A 31 25.00 -32.37 -11.05
CA LEU A 31 26.35 -32.68 -11.51
C LEU A 31 26.42 -32.36 -13.00
N GLU A 32 27.05 -31.24 -13.37
CA GLU A 32 27.04 -30.70 -14.72
C GLU A 32 28.47 -30.55 -15.29
N CYS A 33 28.68 -30.98 -16.55
CA CYS A 33 29.91 -30.77 -17.29
C CYS A 33 29.73 -29.51 -18.17
N HIS A 34 30.53 -28.46 -17.91
CA HIS A 34 30.58 -27.26 -18.70
C HIS A 34 31.81 -27.24 -19.63
N ASP A 35 31.97 -26.15 -20.41
CA ASP A 35 33.04 -26.04 -21.40
C ASP A 35 34.44 -26.27 -20.85
N ARG A 36 34.77 -25.74 -19.66
CA ARG A 36 36.12 -25.79 -19.08
C ARG A 36 36.14 -26.19 -17.59
N TYR A 37 34.99 -26.55 -17.04
CA TYR A 37 34.88 -26.96 -15.64
C TYR A 37 33.77 -27.97 -15.41
N PHE A 38 33.90 -28.72 -14.36
CA PHE A 38 32.82 -29.55 -13.80
C PHE A 38 32.19 -28.80 -12.62
N MET A 39 30.86 -28.86 -12.51
CA MET A 39 30.08 -28.19 -11.47
C MET A 39 29.28 -29.19 -10.63
N ILE A 40 29.31 -28.98 -9.32
CA ILE A 40 28.41 -29.60 -8.33
C ILE A 40 27.60 -28.48 -7.69
N ALA A 41 26.26 -28.55 -7.80
CA ALA A 41 25.35 -27.61 -7.13
C ALA A 41 24.49 -28.37 -6.13
N VAL A 42 24.44 -27.90 -4.89
CA VAL A 42 23.77 -28.55 -3.75
C VAL A 42 22.77 -27.57 -3.13
N ASP A 43 21.52 -28.01 -2.93
CA ASP A 43 20.48 -27.23 -2.25
C ASP A 43 20.68 -27.29 -0.73
N LEU A 44 20.88 -26.12 -0.11
CA LEU A 44 21.08 -25.96 1.33
C LEU A 44 19.82 -26.33 2.16
N ALA A 45 18.62 -26.20 1.58
CA ALA A 45 17.41 -26.62 2.27
C ALA A 45 17.39 -28.13 2.58
N ALA A 46 18.10 -28.90 1.79
CA ALA A 46 18.22 -30.35 1.98
C ALA A 46 19.35 -30.76 2.93
N THR A 47 20.38 -29.91 3.11
CA THR A 47 21.58 -30.21 3.92
C THR A 47 21.52 -29.66 5.34
N GLY A 48 20.72 -28.63 5.59
CA GLY A 48 20.53 -27.97 6.88
C GLY A 48 21.70 -27.08 7.30
N GLU A 49 22.95 -27.49 7.04
CA GLU A 49 24.19 -26.73 7.23
C GLU A 49 24.95 -26.63 5.92
N VAL A 50 25.92 -25.69 5.85
CA VAL A 50 26.78 -25.54 4.67
C VAL A 50 27.60 -26.82 4.46
N PRO A 51 27.44 -27.52 3.34
CA PRO A 51 28.15 -28.75 3.08
C PRO A 51 29.66 -28.51 2.86
N ARG A 52 30.48 -29.51 3.22
CA ARG A 52 31.89 -29.53 2.96
C ARG A 52 32.22 -30.49 1.80
N PHE A 53 33.30 -30.21 1.08
CA PHE A 53 33.71 -31.02 -0.04
C PHE A 53 35.12 -31.54 0.18
N GLU A 54 35.36 -32.77 -0.26
CA GLU A 54 36.69 -33.37 -0.35
C GLU A 54 36.94 -33.89 -1.76
N ALA A 55 38.11 -33.65 -2.28
CA ALA A 55 38.56 -34.27 -3.52
C ALA A 55 39.19 -35.65 -3.21
N VAL A 56 38.94 -36.63 -4.08
CA VAL A 56 39.44 -38.01 -3.90
C VAL A 56 40.25 -38.43 -5.12
N ASP A 57 41.46 -38.97 -4.88
CA ASP A 57 42.26 -39.55 -5.92
C ASP A 57 42.85 -40.93 -5.47
N GLY A 58 43.71 -41.52 -6.28
CA GLY A 58 44.36 -42.80 -5.96
C GLY A 58 45.30 -42.77 -4.74
N THR A 59 45.62 -41.59 -4.22
CA THR A 59 46.57 -41.40 -3.10
C THR A 59 45.86 -41.05 -1.80
N GLY A 60 44.61 -40.57 -1.84
CA GLY A 60 43.86 -40.22 -0.63
C GLY A 60 42.68 -39.27 -0.84
N THR A 61 42.23 -38.68 0.27
CA THR A 61 41.14 -37.72 0.39
C THR A 61 41.66 -36.39 0.87
N TYR A 62 41.26 -35.31 0.23
CA TYR A 62 41.76 -33.96 0.44
C TYR A 62 40.63 -32.99 0.70
N ALA A 63 40.58 -32.41 1.90
CA ALA A 63 39.57 -31.42 2.24
C ALA A 63 39.78 -30.12 1.43
N ILE A 64 38.73 -29.65 0.80
CA ILE A 64 38.75 -28.46 -0.03
C ILE A 64 38.45 -27.24 0.86
N THR A 65 39.52 -26.68 1.47
CA THR A 65 39.48 -25.41 2.18
C THR A 65 39.62 -24.24 1.19
N GLU A 66 39.29 -23.03 1.57
CA GLU A 66 39.33 -21.85 0.70
C GLU A 66 40.71 -21.64 0.04
N TYR A 67 41.79 -21.73 0.85
CA TYR A 67 43.16 -21.62 0.34
C TYR A 67 43.51 -22.79 -0.59
N TYR A 68 43.14 -24.01 -0.21
CA TYR A 68 43.42 -25.20 -1.00
C TYR A 68 42.62 -25.18 -2.32
N ALA A 69 41.39 -24.71 -2.28
CA ALA A 69 40.56 -24.55 -3.46
C ALA A 69 41.24 -23.69 -4.52
N ALA A 70 41.66 -22.47 -4.17
CA ALA A 70 42.28 -21.56 -5.11
C ALA A 70 43.58 -22.13 -5.69
N LYS A 71 44.38 -22.83 -4.88
CA LYS A 71 45.62 -23.50 -5.31
C LYS A 71 45.35 -24.65 -6.27
N CYS A 72 44.35 -25.49 -5.97
CA CYS A 72 44.10 -26.73 -6.70
C CYS A 72 43.08 -26.63 -7.83
N GLY A 73 42.54 -25.43 -8.13
CA GLY A 73 41.63 -25.22 -9.23
C GLY A 73 40.15 -25.56 -8.91
N TYR A 74 39.78 -25.31 -7.68
CA TYR A 74 38.41 -25.37 -7.21
C TYR A 74 37.92 -23.99 -6.82
N THR A 75 36.64 -23.77 -7.05
CA THR A 75 35.92 -22.57 -6.57
C THR A 75 34.68 -23.01 -5.83
N ILE A 76 34.49 -22.59 -4.58
CA ILE A 76 33.28 -22.81 -3.81
C ILE A 76 32.56 -21.48 -3.70
N SER A 77 31.35 -21.42 -4.17
CA SER A 77 30.44 -20.29 -4.08
C SER A 77 29.27 -20.64 -3.17
N ILE A 78 29.22 -20.05 -1.98
CA ILE A 78 28.12 -20.23 -1.03
C ILE A 78 27.13 -19.13 -1.29
N LEU A 79 25.99 -19.48 -1.89
CA LEU A 79 24.90 -18.59 -2.20
C LEU A 79 23.78 -18.80 -1.17
N SER A 80 24.06 -18.52 0.10
CA SER A 80 23.19 -18.80 1.25
C SER A 80 21.78 -18.18 1.07
N LEU A 81 21.71 -16.99 0.48
CA LEU A 81 20.43 -16.33 0.18
C LEU A 81 19.61 -17.02 -0.91
N LEU A 82 20.24 -17.85 -1.72
CA LEU A 82 19.59 -18.67 -2.73
C LEU A 82 19.34 -20.09 -2.24
N GLY A 83 19.84 -20.40 -1.05
CA GLY A 83 19.81 -21.76 -0.55
C GLY A 83 20.67 -22.72 -1.37
N LEU A 84 21.76 -22.26 -2.01
CA LEU A 84 22.56 -23.04 -2.93
C LEU A 84 24.06 -22.95 -2.61
N VAL A 85 24.78 -24.06 -2.73
CA VAL A 85 26.24 -24.11 -2.74
C VAL A 85 26.71 -24.72 -4.06
N GLU A 86 27.65 -24.05 -4.72
CA GLU A 86 28.26 -24.49 -5.97
C GLU A 86 29.75 -24.75 -5.76
N LEU A 87 30.21 -25.95 -6.15
CA LEU A 87 31.63 -26.28 -6.34
C LEU A 87 31.91 -26.34 -7.84
N ARG A 88 32.83 -25.51 -8.35
CA ARG A 88 33.38 -25.62 -9.70
C ARG A 88 34.76 -26.18 -9.64
N ALA A 89 35.09 -27.16 -10.46
CA ALA A 89 36.38 -27.77 -10.57
C ALA A 89 36.92 -27.63 -11.99
N SER A 90 38.12 -27.03 -12.17
CA SER A 90 38.80 -27.01 -13.46
C SER A 90 39.08 -28.44 -13.95
N TYR A 91 39.00 -28.68 -15.25
CA TYR A 91 39.46 -29.95 -15.82
C TYR A 91 40.93 -30.26 -15.51
N PHE A 92 41.71 -29.25 -15.26
CA PHE A 92 43.12 -29.40 -14.84
C PHE A 92 43.31 -29.37 -13.31
N SER A 93 42.24 -29.48 -12.50
CA SER A 93 42.34 -29.46 -11.05
C SER A 93 43.26 -30.57 -10.51
N CYS A 94 43.78 -30.40 -9.26
CA CYS A 94 44.86 -31.23 -8.72
C CYS A 94 44.52 -32.74 -8.70
N HIS A 95 43.30 -33.11 -8.36
CA HIS A 95 42.90 -34.51 -8.13
C HIS A 95 41.97 -35.06 -9.23
N THR A 96 41.91 -34.39 -10.37
CA THR A 96 41.18 -34.88 -11.55
C THR A 96 42.04 -35.88 -12.28
N GLU A 97 41.47 -37.05 -12.60
CA GLU A 97 42.12 -38.01 -13.50
C GLU A 97 42.02 -37.47 -14.93
N LYS A 98 43.19 -37.21 -15.52
CA LYS A 98 43.34 -36.51 -16.80
C LYS A 98 43.69 -37.55 -17.87
N GLY A 99 42.75 -37.89 -18.75
CA GLY A 99 42.88 -38.77 -19.88
C GLY A 99 42.29 -38.16 -21.17
N ALA A 100 41.78 -38.99 -22.05
CA ALA A 100 40.95 -38.49 -23.15
C ALA A 100 39.70 -37.77 -22.62
N ASP A 101 39.17 -38.28 -21.52
CA ASP A 101 38.10 -37.71 -20.72
C ASP A 101 38.66 -37.35 -19.34
N PHE A 102 37.94 -36.47 -18.60
CA PHE A 102 38.33 -36.04 -17.27
C PHE A 102 37.36 -36.63 -16.24
N SER A 103 37.94 -37.39 -15.28
CA SER A 103 37.14 -38.04 -14.23
C SER A 103 37.34 -37.32 -12.90
N PHE A 104 36.21 -36.93 -12.32
CA PHE A 104 36.14 -36.24 -11.06
C PHE A 104 35.56 -37.12 -9.98
N ARG A 105 36.23 -37.15 -8.80
CA ARG A 105 35.74 -37.87 -7.63
C ARG A 105 35.77 -36.94 -6.43
N PHE A 106 34.61 -36.76 -5.82
CA PHE A 106 34.43 -35.89 -4.63
C PHE A 106 33.65 -36.63 -3.55
N ASN A 107 33.87 -36.29 -2.31
CA ASN A 107 32.96 -36.56 -1.21
C ASN A 107 32.24 -35.26 -0.86
N LEU A 108 30.93 -35.33 -0.83
CA LEU A 108 30.05 -34.31 -0.26
C LEU A 108 29.78 -34.70 1.19
N ILE A 109 30.05 -33.80 2.14
CA ILE A 109 29.89 -34.03 3.58
C ILE A 109 28.82 -33.06 4.07
N THR A 110 27.72 -33.59 4.58
CA THR A 110 26.65 -32.83 5.20
C THR A 110 26.62 -33.13 6.68
N SER A 111 26.40 -32.08 7.51
CA SER A 111 26.30 -32.23 8.96
C SER A 111 24.88 -31.99 9.42
N TYR A 112 24.31 -32.93 10.17
CA TYR A 112 23.01 -32.75 10.81
C TYR A 112 23.12 -33.09 12.30
N LYS A 113 22.87 -32.14 13.15
CA LYS A 113 23.00 -32.27 14.63
C LYS A 113 24.36 -32.84 15.08
N GLY A 114 25.44 -32.46 14.41
CA GLY A 114 26.78 -32.89 14.74
C GLY A 114 27.12 -34.30 14.26
N VAL A 115 26.32 -34.91 13.41
CA VAL A 115 26.64 -36.18 12.75
C VAL A 115 26.90 -35.91 11.27
N ASP A 116 28.10 -36.28 10.82
CA ASP A 116 28.51 -36.14 9.42
C ASP A 116 28.01 -37.31 8.58
N ALA A 117 27.43 -37.00 7.42
CA ALA A 117 27.06 -37.97 6.40
C ALA A 117 27.90 -37.73 5.14
N TYR A 118 28.45 -38.82 4.57
CA TYR A 118 29.38 -38.80 3.44
C TYR A 118 28.70 -39.35 2.18
N TYR A 119 28.75 -38.57 1.09
CA TYR A 119 28.19 -39.00 -0.21
C TYR A 119 29.31 -38.96 -1.27
N ALA A 120 29.66 -40.12 -1.82
CA ALA A 120 30.65 -40.21 -2.88
C ALA A 120 30.02 -39.77 -4.23
N LEU A 121 30.62 -38.79 -4.88
CA LEU A 121 30.22 -38.23 -6.15
C LEU A 121 31.27 -38.54 -7.22
N ASN A 122 30.87 -39.21 -8.29
CA ASN A 122 31.77 -39.54 -9.41
C ASN A 122 31.13 -39.03 -10.71
N LYS A 123 31.92 -38.36 -11.53
CA LYS A 123 31.49 -37.92 -12.87
C LYS A 123 32.65 -37.85 -13.84
N THR A 124 32.43 -38.37 -15.01
CA THR A 124 33.37 -38.26 -16.15
C THR A 124 32.81 -37.24 -17.13
N CYS A 125 33.64 -36.26 -17.53
CA CYS A 125 33.31 -35.21 -18.46
C CYS A 125 34.23 -35.23 -19.67
N SER A 126 33.65 -35.09 -20.85
CA SER A 126 34.37 -34.84 -22.10
C SER A 126 34.23 -33.38 -22.47
N PRO A 127 35.30 -32.58 -22.66
CA PRO A 127 35.18 -31.19 -23.05
C PRO A 127 34.39 -31.05 -24.36
N PRO A 128 33.29 -30.28 -24.38
CA PRO A 128 32.46 -30.16 -25.57
C PRO A 128 33.13 -29.36 -26.69
N LEU A 129 34.13 -28.54 -26.36
CA LEU A 129 34.89 -27.72 -27.31
C LEU A 129 36.38 -28.13 -27.31
N PRO A 130 37.02 -28.21 -28.51
CA PRO A 130 38.45 -28.47 -28.60
C PRO A 130 39.24 -27.39 -27.84
N TRP A 131 40.42 -27.77 -27.35
CA TRP A 131 41.30 -26.85 -26.66
C TRP A 131 42.01 -25.94 -27.65
N SER A 132 41.94 -24.62 -27.41
CA SER A 132 42.71 -23.61 -28.14
C SER A 132 44.19 -23.67 -27.81
N PRO A 133 45.11 -23.22 -28.69
CA PRO A 133 46.55 -23.23 -28.43
C PRO A 133 46.91 -22.58 -27.09
N ARG A 134 46.27 -21.49 -26.74
CA ARG A 134 46.40 -20.83 -25.43
C ARG A 134 45.02 -20.58 -24.85
N GLU A 135 44.82 -20.99 -23.60
CA GLU A 135 43.59 -20.66 -22.85
C GLU A 135 43.97 -20.09 -21.48
N VAL A 136 43.18 -19.09 -21.06
CA VAL A 136 43.32 -18.45 -19.77
C VAL A 136 41.97 -18.46 -19.07
N THR A 137 41.91 -18.98 -17.87
CA THR A 137 40.70 -18.99 -17.04
C THR A 137 40.87 -18.03 -15.90
N CYS A 138 39.98 -17.04 -15.80
CA CYS A 138 39.89 -16.06 -14.74
C CYS A 138 38.73 -16.46 -13.81
N GLU A 139 39.00 -17.33 -12.85
CA GLU A 139 38.01 -17.71 -11.83
C GLU A 139 37.90 -16.63 -10.74
N VAL A 140 36.96 -16.81 -9.82
CA VAL A 140 36.71 -15.85 -8.73
C VAL A 140 37.92 -15.78 -7.78
N ASN A 141 38.58 -16.91 -7.52
CA ASN A 141 39.66 -17.08 -6.50
C ASN A 141 41.03 -17.42 -7.08
N TYR A 142 41.14 -17.79 -8.36
CA TYR A 142 42.41 -18.09 -9.00
C TYR A 142 42.45 -17.72 -10.48
N MET A 143 43.66 -17.73 -11.05
CA MET A 143 43.97 -17.61 -12.46
C MET A 143 44.61 -18.92 -12.95
N GLU A 144 44.24 -19.41 -14.12
CA GLU A 144 44.79 -20.60 -14.73
C GLU A 144 45.15 -20.34 -16.20
N VAL A 145 46.37 -20.70 -16.61
CA VAL A 145 46.84 -20.63 -18.00
C VAL A 145 47.18 -22.02 -18.50
N SER A 146 46.72 -22.37 -19.67
CA SER A 146 47.00 -23.64 -20.31
C SER A 146 47.47 -23.36 -21.75
N VAL A 147 48.69 -23.82 -22.06
CA VAL A 147 49.35 -23.60 -23.35
C VAL A 147 49.72 -24.92 -23.97
N ARG A 148 49.53 -25.08 -25.30
CA ARG A 148 49.95 -26.25 -26.03
C ARG A 148 51.45 -26.39 -25.95
N SER A 149 51.95 -27.59 -25.63
CA SER A 149 53.36 -27.90 -25.48
C SER A 149 54.07 -28.31 -26.77
N GLU A 150 53.34 -28.61 -27.83
CA GLU A 150 53.89 -28.91 -29.13
C GLU A 150 54.34 -27.63 -29.85
N LEU A 151 55.64 -27.58 -30.19
CA LEU A 151 56.15 -26.54 -31.09
C LEU A 151 55.77 -26.92 -32.52
N PRO A 152 55.02 -26.05 -33.27
CA PRO A 152 54.80 -26.31 -34.68
C PRO A 152 56.14 -26.18 -35.40
N CYS A 153 56.75 -27.29 -35.77
CA CYS A 153 57.89 -27.25 -36.69
C CYS A 153 57.41 -26.73 -38.04
N GLN A 154 57.82 -25.48 -38.42
CA GLN A 154 57.62 -25.04 -39.78
C GLN A 154 58.31 -26.01 -40.71
N SER A 155 57.49 -26.72 -41.50
CA SER A 155 57.90 -27.70 -42.47
C SER A 155 58.83 -27.13 -43.53
N GLY A 156 60.09 -27.46 -43.44
CA GLY A 156 61.06 -27.06 -44.44
C GLY A 156 62.38 -27.80 -44.37
N LEU A 157 62.72 -28.49 -43.31
CA LEU A 157 63.94 -29.24 -43.14
C LEU A 157 63.63 -30.62 -42.56
N SER A 158 63.38 -31.60 -43.41
CA SER A 158 62.75 -32.86 -43.11
C SER A 158 63.70 -33.96 -42.55
N ASP A 159 64.98 -33.75 -42.36
CA ASP A 159 65.87 -34.91 -42.10
C ASP A 159 66.67 -34.91 -40.80
N GLY A 160 66.40 -33.99 -39.87
CA GLY A 160 67.18 -33.96 -38.62
C GLY A 160 66.37 -33.93 -37.30
N TRP A 161 65.08 -33.66 -37.36
CA TRP A 161 64.26 -33.36 -36.16
C TRP A 161 63.35 -34.50 -35.73
N SER A 162 63.18 -35.52 -36.53
CA SER A 162 62.36 -36.72 -36.19
C SER A 162 62.90 -37.59 -35.06
N THR A 163 64.13 -37.34 -34.60
CA THR A 163 64.74 -38.05 -33.48
C THR A 163 64.69 -37.32 -32.12
N LEU A 164 64.17 -36.09 -32.14
CA LEU A 164 63.80 -35.44 -30.87
C LEU A 164 62.45 -35.98 -30.43
N GLY A 165 62.48 -37.20 -29.84
CA GLY A 165 61.30 -37.71 -29.13
C GLY A 165 60.66 -36.69 -28.24
N PRO A 166 59.48 -36.83 -27.74
CA PRO A 166 58.71 -35.77 -27.09
C PRO A 166 59.61 -34.99 -26.19
N LEU A 167 59.85 -33.72 -26.52
CA LEU A 167 60.71 -32.75 -25.83
C LEU A 167 60.36 -32.64 -24.32
N TYR A 168 59.27 -33.26 -23.94
CA TYR A 168 58.68 -33.28 -22.62
C TYR A 168 58.83 -34.65 -21.98
N SER A 169 59.95 -34.86 -21.29
CA SER A 169 60.00 -35.91 -20.30
C SER A 169 59.07 -35.58 -19.17
N PRO A 170 58.20 -36.49 -18.69
CA PRO A 170 57.26 -36.22 -17.60
C PRO A 170 57.94 -35.97 -16.26
N SER A 171 59.28 -36.04 -16.16
CA SER A 171 59.98 -35.68 -14.92
C SER A 171 60.03 -34.15 -14.76
N THR A 172 59.26 -33.63 -13.83
CA THR A 172 59.24 -32.21 -13.45
C THR A 172 60.55 -31.72 -12.84
N GLU A 173 61.53 -32.61 -12.58
CA GLU A 173 62.79 -32.31 -11.91
C GLU A 173 63.71 -31.38 -12.70
N ASN A 174 63.62 -31.32 -14.02
CA ASN A 174 64.47 -30.52 -14.86
C ASN A 174 63.89 -29.16 -15.27
N TRP A 175 62.67 -28.86 -14.83
CA TRP A 175 62.02 -27.60 -15.17
C TRP A 175 62.25 -26.57 -14.06
N GLN A 176 62.55 -25.31 -14.48
CA GLN A 176 62.68 -24.15 -13.63
C GLN A 176 61.69 -23.08 -14.05
N VAL A 177 61.32 -22.22 -13.14
CA VAL A 177 60.45 -21.08 -13.40
C VAL A 177 61.12 -19.79 -12.87
N THR A 178 60.94 -18.72 -13.60
CA THR A 178 61.25 -17.36 -13.13
C THR A 178 59.99 -16.52 -13.25
N PHE A 179 59.73 -15.67 -12.26
CA PHE A 179 58.67 -14.70 -12.28
C PHE A 179 59.21 -13.35 -12.71
N GLN A 180 58.45 -12.62 -13.48
CA GLN A 180 58.81 -11.29 -13.98
C GLN A 180 57.84 -10.26 -13.42
N ASN A 181 58.36 -9.29 -12.69
CA ASN A 181 57.68 -8.07 -12.31
C ASN A 181 58.12 -6.93 -13.23
N PRO A 182 57.34 -5.87 -13.47
CA PRO A 182 57.78 -4.73 -14.27
C PRO A 182 59.14 -4.16 -13.89
N ASP A 183 59.47 -4.19 -12.58
CA ASP A 183 60.66 -3.57 -12.02
C ASP A 183 61.81 -4.57 -11.74
N GLU A 184 61.54 -5.88 -11.71
CA GLU A 184 62.55 -6.87 -11.30
C GLU A 184 62.28 -8.26 -11.90
N ARG A 185 63.34 -8.95 -12.32
CA ARG A 185 63.34 -10.39 -12.62
C ARG A 185 63.78 -11.18 -11.41
N LEU A 186 62.88 -11.99 -10.88
CA LEU A 186 63.16 -12.83 -9.74
C LEU A 186 64.12 -13.99 -10.12
N PRO A 187 64.97 -14.46 -9.20
CA PRO A 187 65.86 -15.56 -9.49
C PRO A 187 65.07 -16.83 -9.83
N PRO A 188 65.58 -17.66 -10.74
CA PRO A 188 64.88 -18.89 -11.12
C PRO A 188 64.79 -19.87 -9.92
N MET A 189 63.67 -20.55 -9.80
CA MET A 189 63.43 -21.59 -8.80
C MET A 189 62.96 -22.88 -9.48
N ASN A 190 63.08 -24.00 -8.81
CA ASN A 190 62.51 -25.26 -9.32
C ASN A 190 61.00 -25.28 -9.10
N LEU A 191 60.28 -26.14 -9.87
CA LEU A 191 58.82 -26.23 -9.78
C LEU A 191 58.32 -26.70 -8.39
N SER A 192 59.12 -27.46 -7.64
CA SER A 192 58.76 -27.88 -6.28
C SER A 192 58.79 -26.71 -5.30
N GLN A 193 59.76 -25.80 -5.43
CA GLN A 193 59.83 -24.55 -4.64
C GLN A 193 58.65 -23.63 -4.98
N ALA A 194 58.34 -23.47 -6.27
CA ALA A 194 57.16 -22.71 -6.71
C ALA A 194 55.88 -23.29 -6.16
N ARG A 195 55.73 -24.61 -6.11
CA ARG A 195 54.56 -25.27 -5.53
C ARG A 195 54.43 -25.01 -4.02
N GLN A 196 55.53 -24.93 -3.28
CA GLN A 196 55.52 -24.55 -1.86
C GLN A 196 55.02 -23.11 -1.66
N GLN A 197 55.32 -22.22 -2.59
CA GLN A 197 54.86 -20.83 -2.58
C GLN A 197 53.41 -20.64 -3.03
N GLY A 198 52.72 -21.69 -3.45
CA GLY A 198 51.33 -21.63 -3.85
C GLY A 198 51.06 -21.69 -5.36
N TYR A 199 52.09 -21.76 -6.19
CA TYR A 199 52.01 -21.90 -7.63
C TYR A 199 51.89 -23.36 -8.05
N ILE A 200 51.02 -23.69 -8.97
CA ILE A 200 50.91 -25.05 -9.52
C ILE A 200 51.31 -25.03 -10.99
N PHE A 201 52.21 -25.95 -11.31
CA PHE A 201 52.62 -26.26 -12.69
C PHE A 201 52.36 -27.72 -12.93
N ASP A 202 51.55 -28.04 -13.93
CA ASP A 202 51.27 -29.41 -14.36
C ASP A 202 51.60 -29.56 -15.86
N LEU A 203 52.23 -30.67 -16.17
CA LEU A 203 52.49 -31.08 -17.55
C LEU A 203 51.47 -32.19 -17.86
N VAL A 204 50.46 -31.88 -18.64
CA VAL A 204 49.34 -32.78 -18.94
C VAL A 204 49.30 -33.05 -20.44
N HIS A 205 49.59 -34.29 -20.85
CA HIS A 205 49.60 -34.68 -22.26
C HIS A 205 50.46 -33.74 -23.13
N ASP A 206 49.78 -32.92 -23.92
CA ASP A 206 50.32 -31.94 -24.84
C ASP A 206 50.24 -30.50 -24.36
N ARG A 207 49.95 -30.30 -23.04
CA ARG A 207 49.76 -28.96 -22.46
C ARG A 207 50.56 -28.69 -21.20
N ILE A 208 51.00 -27.46 -21.07
CA ILE A 208 51.56 -26.90 -19.83
C ILE A 208 50.49 -26.09 -19.16
N VAL A 209 50.15 -26.42 -17.94
CA VAL A 209 49.15 -25.71 -17.13
C VAL A 209 49.80 -25.00 -15.99
N PHE A 210 49.55 -23.73 -15.84
CA PHE A 210 49.98 -22.88 -14.75
C PHE A 210 48.77 -22.33 -14.02
N ARG A 211 48.79 -22.45 -12.69
CA ARG A 211 47.71 -21.90 -11.86
C ARG A 211 48.30 -21.13 -10.68
N THR A 212 47.65 -20.00 -10.37
CA THR A 212 48.01 -19.11 -9.25
C THR A 212 46.76 -18.53 -8.58
N PRO A 213 46.65 -18.57 -7.25
CA PRO A 213 45.67 -17.75 -6.54
C PRO A 213 45.92 -16.26 -6.79
N TYR A 214 44.89 -15.44 -6.63
CA TYR A 214 45.06 -13.98 -6.65
C TYR A 214 45.83 -13.49 -5.41
N GLY A 215 46.53 -12.35 -5.56
CA GLY A 215 47.24 -11.69 -4.45
C GLY A 215 48.50 -12.39 -4.01
N GLN A 216 49.12 -13.24 -4.85
CA GLN A 216 50.42 -13.85 -4.58
C GLN A 216 51.55 -12.78 -4.58
N PRO A 217 52.66 -13.00 -3.87
CA PRO A 217 53.76 -12.04 -3.81
C PRO A 217 54.34 -11.62 -5.16
N ASP A 218 54.38 -12.54 -6.11
CA ASP A 218 54.93 -12.29 -7.45
C ASP A 218 53.85 -11.78 -8.44
N SER A 219 52.63 -11.47 -7.95
CA SER A 219 51.62 -10.79 -8.73
C SER A 219 51.77 -9.27 -8.67
N TYR A 220 51.44 -8.59 -9.76
CA TYR A 220 51.37 -7.14 -9.77
C TYR A 220 50.03 -6.69 -10.34
N ARG A 221 49.60 -5.53 -9.85
CA ARG A 221 48.37 -4.90 -10.31
C ARG A 221 48.72 -3.75 -11.25
N THR A 222 48.06 -3.73 -12.38
CA THR A 222 48.19 -2.67 -13.38
C THR A 222 46.82 -2.22 -13.84
N GLU A 223 46.76 -1.09 -14.49
CA GLU A 223 45.54 -0.58 -15.10
C GLU A 223 45.71 -0.65 -16.62
N VAL A 224 44.79 -1.37 -17.28
CA VAL A 224 44.77 -1.49 -18.73
C VAL A 224 43.48 -0.81 -19.22
N THR A 225 43.64 0.27 -19.97
CA THR A 225 42.49 1.07 -20.53
C THR A 225 41.44 1.50 -19.49
N GLY A 226 41.89 1.81 -18.25
CA GLY A 226 41.01 2.20 -17.15
C GLY A 226 40.41 1.04 -16.37
N VAL A 227 40.77 -0.21 -16.67
CA VAL A 227 40.27 -1.40 -15.97
C VAL A 227 41.42 -1.97 -15.14
N PRO A 228 41.21 -2.23 -13.82
CA PRO A 228 42.24 -2.86 -12.98
C PRO A 228 42.42 -4.31 -13.39
N VAL A 229 43.68 -4.71 -13.58
CA VAL A 229 44.09 -6.06 -13.99
C VAL A 229 45.15 -6.57 -13.04
N GLU A 230 45.05 -7.81 -12.57
CA GLU A 230 46.09 -8.51 -11.83
C GLU A 230 46.79 -9.45 -12.79
N VAL A 231 48.15 -9.39 -12.76
CA VAL A 231 49.01 -10.12 -13.68
C VAL A 231 50.06 -10.92 -12.89
N VAL A 232 50.25 -12.18 -13.29
CA VAL A 232 51.40 -13.01 -12.92
C VAL A 232 52.09 -13.45 -14.19
N HIS A 233 53.34 -13.06 -14.39
CA HIS A 233 54.10 -13.47 -15.54
C HIS A 233 55.17 -14.50 -15.11
N ALA A 234 54.93 -15.76 -15.42
CA ALA A 234 55.81 -16.87 -15.18
C ALA A 234 56.42 -17.35 -16.48
N THR A 235 57.74 -17.45 -16.55
CA THR A 235 58.47 -18.10 -17.66
C THR A 235 59.04 -19.41 -17.16
N VAL A 236 58.50 -20.51 -17.66
CA VAL A 236 59.04 -21.85 -17.38
C VAL A 236 60.08 -22.22 -18.44
N PHE A 237 61.17 -22.81 -18.01
CA PHE A 237 62.22 -23.24 -18.90
C PHE A 237 62.87 -24.55 -18.47
N SER A 238 63.32 -25.29 -19.47
CA SER A 238 64.08 -26.50 -19.27
C SER A 238 65.22 -26.60 -20.26
N ARG A 239 66.35 -27.06 -19.78
CA ARG A 239 67.52 -27.31 -20.63
C ARG A 239 67.60 -28.81 -20.91
N LYS A 240 67.52 -29.15 -22.18
CA LYS A 240 67.72 -30.53 -22.61
C LYS A 240 68.89 -30.55 -23.61
N SER A 241 70.03 -31.10 -23.14
CA SER A 241 71.30 -31.10 -23.93
C SER A 241 71.75 -29.70 -24.34
N TRP A 242 71.58 -29.34 -25.61
CA TRP A 242 71.99 -28.06 -26.19
C TRP A 242 70.74 -27.15 -26.54
N VAL A 243 69.52 -27.63 -26.28
CA VAL A 243 68.26 -26.89 -26.54
C VAL A 243 67.71 -26.33 -25.19
N PHE A 244 67.37 -25.05 -25.22
CA PHE A 244 66.59 -24.42 -24.19
C PHE A 244 65.14 -24.30 -24.70
N VAL A 245 64.19 -24.89 -23.95
CA VAL A 245 62.78 -24.68 -24.16
C VAL A 245 62.30 -23.66 -23.15
N MET A 246 61.69 -22.59 -23.61
CA MET A 246 61.14 -21.53 -22.76
C MET A 246 59.67 -21.32 -23.19
N VAL A 247 58.80 -21.22 -22.19
CA VAL A 247 57.35 -20.98 -22.39
C VAL A 247 56.91 -19.88 -21.44
N ASP A 248 56.37 -18.84 -21.99
CA ASP A 248 55.79 -17.75 -21.23
C ASP A 248 54.32 -18.04 -20.89
N LEU A 249 54.06 -18.07 -19.59
CA LEU A 249 52.76 -18.34 -19.00
C LEU A 249 52.29 -17.07 -18.29
N ILE A 250 51.57 -16.22 -19.04
CA ILE A 250 51.09 -14.95 -18.53
C ILE A 250 49.62 -15.16 -18.11
N ALA A 251 49.35 -15.05 -16.82
CA ALA A 251 48.00 -15.00 -16.27
C ALA A 251 47.63 -13.53 -16.05
N ALA A 252 46.68 -12.99 -16.79
CA ALA A 252 46.20 -11.63 -16.66
C ALA A 252 44.67 -11.63 -16.63
N CYS A 253 44.12 -11.11 -15.55
CA CYS A 253 42.66 -11.13 -15.33
C CYS A 253 42.14 -9.78 -14.83
N SER A 254 41.03 -9.32 -15.37
CA SER A 254 40.34 -8.13 -14.90
C SER A 254 39.91 -8.32 -13.43
N LYS A 255 40.15 -7.29 -12.62
CA LYS A 255 39.68 -7.20 -11.22
C LYS A 255 38.59 -6.18 -11.04
N ASP A 256 37.91 -5.82 -12.14
CA ASP A 256 36.71 -4.94 -12.07
C ASP A 256 35.65 -5.60 -11.19
N GLU A 257 35.21 -4.90 -10.16
CA GLU A 257 34.15 -5.34 -9.25
C GLU A 257 32.74 -5.06 -9.81
N GLY A 258 32.69 -4.33 -10.93
CA GLY A 258 31.46 -3.86 -11.54
C GLY A 258 30.94 -2.58 -10.91
N SER A 259 30.08 -1.92 -11.64
CA SER A 259 29.32 -0.75 -11.22
C SER A 259 27.85 -0.97 -11.52
N TYR A 260 26.98 -0.08 -11.04
CA TYR A 260 25.54 -0.19 -11.28
C TYR A 260 24.98 1.17 -11.68
N ASP A 261 24.07 1.19 -12.62
CA ASP A 261 23.39 2.39 -13.09
C ASP A 261 22.05 2.04 -13.73
N SER A 262 21.01 2.83 -13.41
CA SER A 262 19.73 2.86 -14.13
C SER A 262 19.10 1.49 -14.43
N GLY A 263 19.19 0.54 -13.49
CA GLY A 263 18.62 -0.80 -13.64
C GLY A 263 19.55 -1.82 -14.31
N TYR A 264 20.83 -1.50 -14.42
CA TYR A 264 21.86 -2.38 -14.97
C TYR A 264 23.03 -2.56 -14.01
N MET A 265 23.52 -3.80 -13.91
CA MET A 265 24.85 -4.11 -13.39
C MET A 265 25.84 -4.03 -14.53
N ILE A 266 26.86 -3.20 -14.41
CA ILE A 266 27.87 -2.93 -15.46
C ILE A 266 29.20 -3.51 -15.02
N TRP A 267 29.78 -4.35 -15.85
CA TRP A 267 31.11 -4.92 -15.66
C TRP A 267 31.99 -4.66 -16.87
N GLY A 268 33.30 -4.41 -16.61
CA GLY A 268 34.26 -4.02 -17.65
C GLY A 268 35.47 -4.96 -17.75
N THR A 269 35.93 -5.19 -18.96
CA THR A 269 37.20 -5.88 -19.24
C THR A 269 37.91 -5.18 -20.40
N PRO A 270 39.26 -5.15 -20.40
CA PRO A 270 40.00 -4.71 -21.58
C PRO A 270 39.67 -5.54 -22.82
N GLU A 271 39.52 -4.91 -23.96
CA GLU A 271 39.24 -5.63 -25.22
C GLU A 271 40.41 -6.53 -25.63
N ALA A 272 41.66 -6.15 -25.32
CA ALA A 272 42.83 -6.90 -25.61
C ALA A 272 43.74 -6.96 -24.40
N LEU A 273 43.58 -8.02 -23.59
CA LEU A 273 44.54 -8.38 -22.52
C LEU A 273 45.79 -9.09 -23.03
N TYR A 274 45.66 -9.68 -24.21
CA TYR A 274 46.77 -10.38 -24.91
C TYR A 274 46.94 -9.81 -26.33
N PRO A 275 48.13 -9.96 -26.94
CA PRO A 275 48.32 -9.51 -28.30
C PRO A 275 47.23 -10.03 -29.24
N SER A 276 46.63 -9.14 -30.01
CA SER A 276 45.52 -9.45 -30.89
C SER A 276 45.59 -8.68 -32.18
N LEU A 277 45.40 -9.38 -33.32
CA LEU A 277 45.17 -8.82 -34.63
C LEU A 277 43.65 -8.57 -34.81
N GLY A 278 43.24 -7.35 -34.70
CA GLY A 278 41.87 -6.96 -34.95
C GLY A 278 40.94 -7.04 -33.72
N LYS A 279 39.63 -7.11 -33.98
CA LYS A 279 38.62 -7.10 -32.93
C LYS A 279 38.45 -8.48 -32.33
N THR A 280 38.43 -8.56 -30.99
CA THR A 280 38.14 -9.77 -30.25
C THR A 280 36.68 -10.20 -30.40
N GLN A 281 36.46 -11.50 -30.52
CA GLN A 281 35.11 -12.06 -30.48
C GLN A 281 34.71 -12.32 -29.01
N ILE A 282 33.53 -11.92 -28.66
CA ILE A 282 33.01 -12.02 -27.27
C ILE A 282 31.65 -12.70 -27.27
N SER A 283 31.54 -13.73 -26.43
CA SER A 283 30.29 -14.38 -26.07
C SER A 283 30.17 -14.33 -24.55
N PHE A 284 29.01 -14.02 -24.03
CA PHE A 284 28.79 -13.90 -22.59
C PHE A 284 27.38 -14.34 -22.22
N GLY A 285 27.16 -14.59 -20.94
CA GLY A 285 25.88 -14.95 -20.37
C GLY A 285 25.94 -15.17 -18.87
N LEU A 286 24.94 -15.79 -18.33
CA LEU A 286 24.83 -16.06 -16.90
C LEU A 286 24.81 -17.58 -16.64
N ASN A 287 25.32 -17.98 -15.47
CA ASN A 287 25.31 -19.37 -14.96
C ASN A 287 25.90 -20.39 -15.94
N GLY A 288 27.01 -20.06 -16.59
CA GLY A 288 27.70 -20.95 -17.52
C GLY A 288 27.09 -21.05 -18.93
N ASN A 289 25.98 -20.36 -19.21
CA ASN A 289 25.32 -20.35 -20.52
C ASN A 289 25.84 -19.19 -21.36
N LEU A 290 26.59 -19.50 -22.44
CA LEU A 290 27.09 -18.48 -23.36
C LEU A 290 26.04 -18.15 -24.42
N MET A 291 25.93 -16.86 -24.75
CA MET A 291 25.11 -16.34 -25.81
C MET A 291 25.97 -15.51 -26.76
N GLU A 292 25.66 -15.54 -28.04
CA GLU A 292 26.23 -14.58 -29.00
C GLU A 292 25.68 -13.18 -28.72
N GLN A 293 26.45 -12.17 -29.10
CA GLN A 293 26.11 -10.75 -28.88
C GLN A 293 24.70 -10.38 -29.37
N ALA A 294 24.29 -10.88 -30.55
CA ALA A 294 22.97 -10.58 -31.11
C ALA A 294 21.81 -11.12 -30.24
N ALA A 295 21.96 -12.35 -29.76
CA ALA A 295 20.98 -12.98 -28.86
C ALA A 295 20.94 -12.30 -27.48
N ALA A 296 22.09 -11.89 -26.96
CA ALA A 296 22.17 -11.17 -25.69
C ALA A 296 21.46 -9.81 -25.77
N VAL A 297 21.64 -9.05 -26.85
CA VAL A 297 20.94 -7.76 -27.05
C VAL A 297 19.43 -7.95 -27.11
N GLN A 298 18.92 -9.01 -27.76
CA GLN A 298 17.49 -9.32 -27.78
C GLN A 298 16.92 -9.62 -26.39
N LYS A 299 17.75 -10.15 -25.47
CA LYS A 299 17.39 -10.41 -24.07
C LYS A 299 17.60 -9.18 -23.15
N GLY A 300 17.91 -8.00 -23.73
CA GLY A 300 18.07 -6.75 -22.98
C GLY A 300 19.46 -6.48 -22.42
N PHE A 301 20.45 -7.35 -22.67
CA PHE A 301 21.82 -7.07 -22.29
C PHE A 301 22.42 -5.95 -23.15
N ILE A 302 23.33 -5.17 -22.58
CA ILE A 302 24.04 -4.11 -23.27
C ILE A 302 25.50 -4.51 -23.42
N MET A 303 26.07 -4.44 -24.61
CA MET A 303 27.50 -4.53 -24.83
C MET A 303 27.99 -3.25 -25.53
N LYS A 304 28.84 -2.52 -24.85
CA LYS A 304 29.49 -1.30 -25.39
C LYS A 304 30.99 -1.51 -25.49
N ARG A 305 31.58 -1.10 -26.60
CA ARG A 305 33.03 -1.04 -26.77
C ARG A 305 33.44 0.44 -26.84
N TYR A 306 34.26 0.85 -25.90
CA TYR A 306 34.71 2.23 -25.81
C TYR A 306 36.17 2.25 -25.31
N ASN A 307 37.06 2.99 -26.01
CA ASN A 307 38.48 3.12 -25.65
C ASN A 307 39.17 1.79 -25.37
N SER A 308 38.98 0.79 -26.24
CA SER A 308 39.57 -0.55 -26.08
C SER A 308 39.11 -1.28 -24.78
N THR A 309 38.01 -0.85 -24.21
CA THR A 309 37.34 -1.53 -23.10
C THR A 309 35.99 -2.06 -23.55
N VAL A 310 35.66 -3.26 -23.13
CA VAL A 310 34.34 -3.86 -23.34
C VAL A 310 33.57 -3.74 -22.03
N GLN A 311 32.42 -3.08 -22.09
CA GLN A 311 31.49 -2.99 -20.97
C GLN A 311 30.26 -3.84 -21.26
N ILE A 312 29.90 -4.70 -20.32
CA ILE A 312 28.72 -5.55 -20.37
C ILE A 312 27.74 -5.03 -19.32
N GLY A 313 26.54 -4.63 -19.77
CA GLY A 313 25.44 -4.24 -18.91
C GLY A 313 24.44 -5.38 -18.81
N ILE A 314 24.20 -5.85 -17.58
CA ILE A 314 23.26 -6.92 -17.25
C ILE A 314 22.02 -6.26 -16.65
N PRO A 315 20.83 -6.36 -17.29
CA PRO A 315 19.61 -5.82 -16.70
C PRO A 315 19.24 -6.56 -15.41
N TYR A 316 18.71 -5.85 -14.42
CA TYR A 316 18.36 -6.47 -13.13
C TYR A 316 17.36 -7.61 -13.24
N ASN A 317 16.47 -7.56 -14.24
CA ASN A 317 15.52 -8.63 -14.54
C ASN A 317 16.04 -9.70 -15.52
N ALA A 318 17.36 -9.78 -15.74
CA ALA A 318 17.95 -10.77 -16.65
C ALA A 318 17.57 -12.20 -16.22
N GLU A 319 17.21 -13.02 -17.19
CA GLU A 319 17.00 -14.46 -16.99
C GLU A 319 18.32 -15.11 -16.51
N GLY A 320 18.28 -15.79 -15.37
CA GLY A 320 19.49 -16.34 -14.71
C GLY A 320 20.12 -15.40 -13.68
N GLY A 321 19.65 -14.17 -13.54
CA GLY A 321 19.95 -13.30 -12.40
C GLY A 321 19.11 -13.66 -11.18
N TYR A 322 19.65 -13.45 -9.99
CA TYR A 322 18.97 -13.73 -8.74
C TYR A 322 18.65 -12.42 -8.02
N ARG A 323 17.39 -12.24 -7.68
CA ARG A 323 16.91 -11.10 -6.90
C ARG A 323 16.55 -11.56 -5.49
N LYS A 324 16.92 -10.76 -4.48
CA LYS A 324 16.54 -11.00 -3.10
C LYS A 324 16.16 -9.71 -2.41
N SER A 325 15.10 -9.77 -1.58
CA SER A 325 14.71 -8.68 -0.67
C SER A 325 15.50 -8.78 0.64
N PHE A 326 15.72 -7.63 1.27
CA PHE A 326 16.45 -7.53 2.53
C PHE A 326 15.84 -6.42 3.40
N VAL A 327 15.67 -6.68 4.70
CA VAL A 327 15.13 -5.71 5.68
C VAL A 327 16.26 -5.15 6.54
N ASN A 328 16.50 -3.83 6.44
CA ASN A 328 17.43 -3.10 7.28
C ASN A 328 16.99 -1.64 7.40
N ASP A 329 16.20 -1.32 8.45
CA ASP A 329 15.53 -0.02 8.63
C ASP A 329 14.72 0.47 7.41
N GLY A 330 14.30 -0.48 6.56
CA GLY A 330 13.57 -0.30 5.32
C GLY A 330 13.59 -1.59 4.52
N LEU A 331 12.79 -1.62 3.45
CA LEU A 331 12.83 -2.71 2.50
C LEU A 331 13.81 -2.36 1.37
N PHE A 332 14.77 -3.23 1.16
CA PHE A 332 15.80 -3.14 0.12
C PHE A 332 15.74 -4.38 -0.75
N GLU A 333 16.32 -4.28 -1.93
CA GLU A 333 16.58 -5.40 -2.81
C GLU A 333 18.02 -5.36 -3.31
N PHE A 334 18.55 -6.51 -3.66
CA PHE A 334 19.83 -6.64 -4.33
C PHE A 334 19.77 -7.78 -5.33
N TYR A 335 20.73 -7.75 -6.26
CA TYR A 335 20.80 -8.70 -7.35
C TYR A 335 22.18 -9.36 -7.37
N ILE A 336 22.21 -10.65 -7.69
CA ILE A 336 23.42 -11.44 -7.86
C ILE A 336 23.43 -11.99 -9.28
N PHE A 337 24.55 -11.81 -9.98
CA PHE A 337 24.75 -12.32 -11.33
C PHE A 337 26.04 -13.12 -11.38
N ASN A 338 25.96 -14.38 -11.78
CA ASN A 338 27.11 -15.22 -12.07
C ASN A 338 27.46 -15.03 -13.54
N LEU A 339 28.27 -13.99 -13.84
CA LEU A 339 28.68 -13.68 -15.21
C LEU A 339 29.69 -14.72 -15.69
N TYR A 340 29.45 -15.27 -16.86
CA TYR A 340 30.34 -16.13 -17.61
C TYR A 340 30.62 -15.50 -18.98
N LEU A 341 31.92 -15.35 -19.33
CA LEU A 341 32.33 -14.68 -20.55
C LEU A 341 33.44 -15.46 -21.22
N LYS A 342 33.36 -15.62 -22.53
CA LYS A 342 34.39 -16.12 -23.44
C LYS A 342 34.85 -14.97 -24.34
N GLN A 343 36.16 -14.70 -24.33
CA GLN A 343 36.78 -13.72 -25.21
C GLN A 343 37.85 -14.40 -26.05
N THR A 344 37.73 -14.35 -27.38
CA THR A 344 38.63 -14.99 -28.30
C THR A 344 39.42 -13.96 -29.07
N SER A 345 40.72 -14.06 -29.09
CA SER A 345 41.65 -13.21 -29.84
C SER A 345 42.61 -14.05 -30.69
N VAL A 346 43.08 -13.51 -31.79
CA VAL A 346 44.05 -14.16 -32.68
C VAL A 346 45.25 -13.24 -32.79
N ASP A 347 46.44 -13.77 -32.57
CA ASP A 347 47.70 -13.01 -32.67
C ASP A 347 48.24 -12.92 -34.10
N GLU A 348 49.40 -12.26 -34.27
CA GLU A 348 50.08 -12.11 -35.56
C GLU A 348 50.56 -13.43 -36.19
N ARG A 349 50.66 -14.49 -35.38
CA ARG A 349 50.98 -15.83 -35.86
C ARG A 349 49.78 -16.69 -36.16
N HIS A 350 48.57 -16.08 -36.14
CA HIS A 350 47.29 -16.76 -36.27
C HIS A 350 47.02 -17.78 -35.19
N GLU A 351 47.68 -17.66 -34.00
CA GLU A 351 47.41 -18.47 -32.85
C GLU A 351 46.25 -17.91 -32.07
N GLU A 352 45.29 -18.77 -31.73
CA GLU A 352 44.08 -18.38 -30.99
C GLU A 352 44.39 -18.41 -29.48
N THR A 353 44.03 -17.28 -28.82
CA THR A 353 44.02 -17.20 -27.35
C THR A 353 42.58 -17.02 -26.90
N VAL A 354 42.09 -17.91 -26.02
CA VAL A 354 40.77 -17.84 -25.43
C VAL A 354 40.86 -17.50 -23.97
N LEU A 355 40.09 -16.52 -23.59
CA LEU A 355 39.99 -16.02 -22.22
C LEU A 355 38.58 -16.34 -21.67
N TRP A 356 38.54 -17.02 -20.54
CA TRP A 356 37.32 -17.41 -19.86
C TRP A 356 37.22 -16.63 -18.54
N PHE A 357 36.11 -15.92 -18.32
CA PHE A 357 35.88 -15.20 -17.06
C PHE A 357 34.66 -15.76 -16.34
N HIS A 358 34.83 -15.97 -15.05
CA HIS A 358 33.77 -16.18 -14.08
C HIS A 358 33.78 -15.05 -13.06
N ARG A 359 32.67 -14.35 -12.93
CA ARG A 359 32.52 -13.26 -11.98
C ARG A 359 31.19 -13.30 -11.28
N ASN A 360 31.23 -13.25 -9.97
CA ASN A 360 30.04 -13.07 -9.15
C ASN A 360 29.87 -11.56 -8.92
N LEU A 361 28.88 -10.98 -9.56
CA LEU A 361 28.57 -9.56 -9.47
C LEU A 361 27.38 -9.39 -8.54
N VAL A 362 27.52 -8.49 -7.55
CA VAL A 362 26.46 -8.24 -6.57
C VAL A 362 26.21 -6.73 -6.52
N THR A 363 24.94 -6.32 -6.65
CA THR A 363 24.57 -4.93 -6.48
C THR A 363 24.65 -4.52 -5.01
N PRO A 364 24.82 -3.25 -4.67
CA PRO A 364 24.55 -2.78 -3.34
C PRO A 364 23.06 -2.95 -2.99
N LEU A 365 22.70 -2.68 -1.74
CA LEU A 365 21.31 -2.64 -1.32
C LEU A 365 20.61 -1.46 -1.99
N LEU A 366 19.64 -1.76 -2.86
CA LEU A 366 18.81 -0.80 -3.56
C LEU A 366 17.51 -0.61 -2.77
N SER A 367 17.12 0.63 -2.52
CA SER A 367 15.86 0.91 -1.84
C SER A 367 14.68 0.47 -2.71
N SER A 368 13.80 -0.34 -2.15
CA SER A 368 12.60 -0.87 -2.82
C SER A 368 11.37 -0.60 -1.93
N PRO A 369 10.97 0.67 -1.75
CA PRO A 369 9.83 1.00 -0.91
C PRO A 369 8.55 0.44 -1.52
N LEU A 370 7.69 -0.11 -0.66
CA LEU A 370 6.37 -0.52 -1.09
C LEU A 370 5.50 0.71 -1.37
N VAL A 371 4.69 0.61 -2.40
CA VAL A 371 3.75 1.68 -2.80
C VAL A 371 2.35 1.22 -2.46
N THR A 372 1.63 2.07 -1.74
CA THR A 372 0.22 1.88 -1.45
C THR A 372 -0.59 2.90 -2.24
N GLU A 373 -1.66 2.45 -2.86
CA GLU A 373 -2.62 3.30 -3.58
C GLU A 373 -3.94 3.28 -2.84
N ASP A 374 -4.43 4.45 -2.51
CA ASP A 374 -5.79 4.62 -1.98
C ASP A 374 -6.77 4.69 -3.15
N GLN A 375 -7.61 3.67 -3.27
CA GLN A 375 -8.65 3.51 -4.28
C GLN A 375 -10.04 3.61 -3.66
N THR A 376 -10.14 4.31 -2.51
CA THR A 376 -11.39 4.45 -1.78
C THR A 376 -12.42 5.22 -2.58
N ASP A 377 -13.58 4.58 -2.80
CA ASP A 377 -14.76 5.24 -3.31
C ASP A 377 -15.75 5.44 -2.15
N VAL A 378 -16.05 6.70 -1.89
CA VAL A 378 -16.93 7.08 -0.78
C VAL A 378 -18.38 6.65 -1.05
N GLU A 379 -18.78 6.55 -2.31
CA GLU A 379 -20.14 6.10 -2.71
C GLU A 379 -20.35 4.62 -2.39
N ASP A 380 -19.29 3.80 -2.52
CA ASP A 380 -19.30 2.38 -2.15
C ASP A 380 -19.28 2.16 -0.63
N GLY A 381 -19.06 3.20 0.16
CA GLY A 381 -19.03 3.14 1.62
C GLY A 381 -17.90 2.25 2.19
N THR A 382 -16.80 2.08 1.46
CA THR A 382 -15.73 1.14 1.79
C THR A 382 -14.37 1.72 1.48
N PHE A 383 -13.43 1.68 2.43
CA PHE A 383 -12.00 1.88 2.14
C PHE A 383 -11.52 0.76 1.23
N SER A 384 -10.83 1.10 0.15
CA SER A 384 -10.20 0.17 -0.78
C SER A 384 -8.75 0.57 -0.97
N ILE A 385 -7.82 -0.17 -0.33
CA ILE A 385 -6.40 0.16 -0.30
C ILE A 385 -5.61 -0.95 -0.99
N ASN A 386 -4.88 -0.59 -2.03
CA ASN A 386 -4.05 -1.50 -2.79
C ASN A 386 -2.58 -1.37 -2.39
N LEU A 387 -2.02 -2.40 -1.75
CA LEU A 387 -0.59 -2.57 -1.55
C LEU A 387 -0.01 -3.27 -2.78
N GLY A 388 0.65 -2.52 -3.66
CA GLY A 388 1.13 -3.00 -4.94
C GLY A 388 2.61 -3.38 -4.95
N LYS A 389 2.99 -4.27 -5.89
CA LYS A 389 4.36 -4.67 -6.20
C LYS A 389 5.16 -5.23 -5.01
N VAL A 390 4.49 -6.04 -4.18
CA VAL A 390 5.17 -6.81 -3.14
C VAL A 390 6.02 -7.89 -3.82
N PRO A 391 7.33 -7.95 -3.55
CA PRO A 391 8.21 -8.93 -4.18
C PRO A 391 7.83 -10.37 -3.85
N ARG A 392 8.18 -11.31 -4.74
CA ARG A 392 7.91 -12.75 -4.60
C ARG A 392 8.38 -13.35 -3.27
N ASP A 393 9.52 -12.89 -2.76
CA ASP A 393 10.16 -13.38 -1.54
C ASP A 393 9.73 -12.63 -0.29
N VAL A 394 8.64 -11.83 -0.39
CA VAL A 394 8.04 -11.07 0.70
C VAL A 394 6.60 -11.50 0.86
N GLU A 395 6.23 -11.95 2.05
CA GLU A 395 4.88 -12.43 2.36
C GLU A 395 4.21 -11.53 3.39
N LEU A 396 2.93 -11.24 3.19
CA LEU A 396 2.11 -10.51 4.15
C LEU A 396 1.58 -11.50 5.20
N THR A 397 1.91 -11.28 6.46
CA THR A 397 1.56 -12.18 7.57
C THR A 397 0.44 -11.65 8.45
N SER A 398 0.38 -10.35 8.67
CA SER A 398 -0.71 -9.73 9.42
C SER A 398 -0.95 -8.28 8.96
N VAL A 399 -2.15 -7.79 9.26
CA VAL A 399 -2.56 -6.40 9.05
C VAL A 399 -3.10 -5.86 10.36
N GLN A 400 -2.58 -4.74 10.80
CA GLN A 400 -3.08 -4.04 11.98
C GLN A 400 -3.91 -2.84 11.53
N LEU A 401 -5.16 -2.75 12.00
CA LEU A 401 -6.11 -1.67 11.73
C LEU A 401 -6.38 -0.90 13.03
N ASN A 402 -6.05 0.37 13.08
CA ASN A 402 -6.19 1.24 14.26
C ASN A 402 -5.72 0.57 15.58
N GLY A 403 -4.61 -0.19 15.49
CA GLY A 403 -4.00 -0.87 16.64
C GLY A 403 -4.48 -2.29 16.90
N GLN A 404 -5.51 -2.79 16.22
CA GLN A 404 -5.98 -4.16 16.30
C GLN A 404 -5.37 -5.02 15.19
N GLU A 405 -4.70 -6.12 15.56
CA GLU A 405 -4.00 -7.00 14.63
C GLU A 405 -4.89 -8.15 14.12
N PHE A 406 -4.80 -8.41 12.82
CA PHE A 406 -5.50 -9.48 12.11
C PHE A 406 -4.50 -10.32 11.33
N ALA A 407 -4.46 -11.62 11.60
CA ALA A 407 -3.60 -12.55 10.84
C ALA A 407 -4.14 -12.78 9.42
N VAL A 408 -3.24 -12.96 8.47
CA VAL A 408 -3.57 -13.29 7.08
C VAL A 408 -3.40 -14.80 6.87
N PRO A 409 -4.36 -15.49 6.22
CA PRO A 409 -5.63 -14.98 5.68
C PRO A 409 -6.66 -14.64 6.77
N PHE A 410 -7.54 -13.68 6.47
CA PHE A 410 -8.59 -13.29 7.40
C PHE A 410 -9.57 -14.46 7.62
N SER A 411 -10.14 -14.54 8.84
CA SER A 411 -11.17 -15.52 9.15
C SER A 411 -12.52 -15.10 8.54
N ASP A 412 -13.35 -16.08 8.14
CA ASP A 412 -14.67 -15.85 7.52
C ASP A 412 -15.67 -15.05 8.38
N SER A 413 -15.37 -14.84 9.66
CA SER A 413 -16.20 -14.09 10.61
C SER A 413 -15.94 -12.57 10.58
N ILE A 414 -14.98 -12.09 9.80
CA ILE A 414 -14.56 -10.68 9.75
C ILE A 414 -15.22 -10.00 8.54
N ALA A 415 -15.72 -8.78 8.74
CA ALA A 415 -16.32 -7.98 7.66
C ALA A 415 -15.30 -7.42 6.64
N TYR A 416 -14.00 -7.58 6.93
CA TYR A 416 -12.92 -7.09 6.07
C TYR A 416 -12.55 -8.14 5.03
N THR A 417 -12.15 -7.70 3.85
CA THR A 417 -11.65 -8.58 2.80
C THR A 417 -10.24 -8.19 2.39
N LEU A 418 -9.39 -9.21 2.26
CA LEU A 418 -8.03 -9.07 1.72
C LEU A 418 -7.90 -9.98 0.50
N THR A 419 -7.71 -9.38 -0.67
CA THR A 419 -7.57 -10.10 -1.93
C THR A 419 -6.12 -10.05 -2.40
N GLU A 420 -5.49 -11.21 -2.61
CA GLU A 420 -4.18 -11.34 -3.20
C GLU A 420 -4.29 -11.52 -4.72
N VAL A 421 -3.51 -10.76 -5.48
CA VAL A 421 -3.35 -10.92 -6.93
C VAL A 421 -1.89 -11.21 -7.24
N ARG A 422 -1.62 -12.34 -7.91
CA ARG A 422 -0.28 -12.73 -8.36
C ARG A 422 -0.08 -12.29 -9.80
N HIS A 423 0.98 -11.52 -10.03
CA HIS A 423 1.32 -11.01 -11.36
C HIS A 423 2.23 -11.97 -12.13
N SER A 424 2.29 -11.83 -13.46
CA SER A 424 3.14 -12.64 -14.34
C SER A 424 4.64 -12.54 -14.03
N ASN A 425 5.09 -11.45 -13.45
CA ASN A 425 6.45 -11.22 -12.96
C ASN A 425 6.71 -11.81 -11.56
N GLN A 426 5.77 -12.62 -11.05
CA GLN A 426 5.81 -13.26 -9.73
C GLN A 426 5.78 -12.28 -8.55
N SER A 427 5.49 -11.00 -8.75
CA SER A 427 5.17 -10.09 -7.65
C SER A 427 3.72 -10.27 -7.20
N HIS A 428 3.41 -9.86 -5.98
CA HIS A 428 2.08 -9.89 -5.41
C HIS A 428 1.51 -8.47 -5.29
N SER A 429 0.21 -8.34 -5.28
CA SER A 429 -0.48 -7.15 -4.79
C SER A 429 -1.63 -7.56 -3.89
N TYR A 430 -1.89 -6.77 -2.86
CA TYR A 430 -2.94 -7.05 -1.87
C TYR A 430 -3.92 -5.88 -1.85
N THR A 431 -5.20 -6.17 -2.07
CA THR A 431 -6.26 -5.17 -1.93
C THR A 431 -7.03 -5.43 -0.64
N LEU A 432 -6.93 -4.49 0.29
CA LEU A 432 -7.65 -4.48 1.55
C LEU A 432 -8.93 -3.65 1.40
N LYS A 433 -10.08 -4.22 1.79
CA LYS A 433 -11.36 -3.51 1.85
C LYS A 433 -11.91 -3.51 3.28
N VAL A 434 -12.25 -2.32 3.79
CA VAL A 434 -12.80 -2.10 5.14
C VAL A 434 -14.00 -1.17 5.04
N PRO A 435 -15.20 -1.56 5.53
CA PRO A 435 -16.38 -0.70 5.51
C PRO A 435 -16.17 0.60 6.30
N LEU A 436 -16.59 1.75 5.78
CA LEU A 436 -16.45 3.07 6.43
C LEU A 436 -17.20 3.15 7.77
N HIS A 437 -18.29 2.39 7.91
CA HIS A 437 -19.12 2.38 9.13
C HIS A 437 -18.70 1.33 10.16
N ASP A 438 -17.60 0.62 9.91
CA ASP A 438 -17.10 -0.38 10.85
C ASP A 438 -16.62 0.29 12.14
N PRO A 439 -16.85 -0.30 13.32
CA PRO A 439 -16.39 0.24 14.62
C PRO A 439 -14.89 0.48 14.73
N ILE A 440 -14.07 -0.19 13.91
CA ILE A 440 -12.63 -0.01 13.88
C ILE A 440 -12.23 1.32 13.23
N VAL A 441 -13.08 1.88 12.36
CA VAL A 441 -12.84 3.14 11.67
C VAL A 441 -13.12 4.31 12.61
N ILE A 442 -12.14 5.18 12.77
CA ILE A 442 -12.33 6.40 13.56
C ILE A 442 -13.16 7.38 12.76
N GLN A 443 -14.28 7.83 13.36
CA GLN A 443 -15.18 8.80 12.75
C GLN A 443 -15.12 10.11 13.51
N GLU A 444 -14.74 11.17 12.82
CA GLU A 444 -14.66 12.52 13.36
C GLU A 444 -15.43 13.49 12.46
N PHE A 445 -16.16 14.44 13.06
CA PHE A 445 -16.82 15.48 12.29
C PHE A 445 -15.84 16.61 11.96
N SER A 446 -15.65 16.87 10.65
CA SER A 446 -14.86 18.00 10.17
C SER A 446 -15.77 19.22 10.02
N LYS A 447 -15.57 20.22 10.88
CA LYS A 447 -16.32 21.48 10.84
C LYS A 447 -16.03 22.30 9.58
N GLU A 448 -14.78 22.25 9.09
CA GLU A 448 -14.35 23.03 7.92
C GLU A 448 -15.04 22.58 6.64
N ASN A 449 -15.33 21.27 6.53
CA ASN A 449 -15.89 20.66 5.31
C ASN A 449 -17.35 20.27 5.46
N THR A 450 -17.97 20.46 6.63
CA THR A 450 -19.31 19.98 6.95
C THR A 450 -19.50 18.50 6.58
N ALA A 451 -18.50 17.68 6.87
CA ALA A 451 -18.43 16.30 6.45
C ALA A 451 -17.92 15.40 7.59
N MET A 452 -18.31 14.14 7.57
CA MET A 452 -17.72 13.11 8.43
C MET A 452 -16.39 12.68 7.85
N LEU A 453 -15.33 12.84 8.61
CA LEU A 453 -14.01 12.32 8.35
C LEU A 453 -13.91 10.90 8.90
N HIS A 454 -13.72 9.94 8.02
CA HIS A 454 -13.40 8.57 8.37
C HIS A 454 -11.90 8.39 8.27
N LYS A 455 -11.25 7.89 9.33
CA LYS A 455 -9.81 7.70 9.39
C LYS A 455 -9.48 6.26 9.71
N LEU A 456 -8.55 5.68 8.96
CA LEU A 456 -8.05 4.33 9.17
C LEU A 456 -6.52 4.32 9.09
N ASP A 457 -5.87 3.99 10.20
CA ASP A 457 -4.43 3.76 10.28
C ASP A 457 -4.17 2.25 10.05
N ILE A 458 -3.37 1.93 9.05
CA ILE A 458 -3.06 0.57 8.62
C ILE A 458 -1.57 0.32 8.78
N ASN A 459 -1.21 -0.82 9.38
CA ASN A 459 0.17 -1.30 9.44
C ASN A 459 0.22 -2.72 8.90
N TYR A 460 0.89 -2.92 7.76
CA TYR A 460 1.13 -4.22 7.15
C TYR A 460 2.41 -4.82 7.72
N THR A 461 2.32 -6.04 8.26
CA THR A 461 3.48 -6.81 8.71
C THR A 461 3.87 -7.81 7.63
N LEU A 462 5.06 -7.61 7.05
CA LEU A 462 5.58 -8.44 5.96
C LEU A 462 6.86 -9.15 6.42
N ILE A 463 7.08 -10.37 5.95
CA ILE A 463 8.26 -11.17 6.26
C ILE A 463 8.97 -11.52 4.95
N VAL A 464 10.30 -11.38 4.93
CA VAL A 464 11.15 -11.80 3.82
C VAL A 464 11.56 -13.25 4.01
N THR A 465 11.19 -14.13 3.06
CA THR A 465 11.50 -15.57 3.12
C THR A 465 12.78 -15.92 2.31
N PRO A 466 13.67 -16.81 2.79
CA PRO A 466 13.75 -17.37 4.14
C PRO A 466 14.33 -16.35 5.12
N GLY A 467 13.66 -16.13 6.20
CA GLY A 467 14.11 -15.22 7.27
C GLY A 467 12.92 -14.77 8.11
N ASP A 468 13.17 -14.46 9.36
CA ASP A 468 12.12 -14.12 10.34
C ASP A 468 12.06 -12.63 10.66
N LYS A 469 12.81 -11.77 9.95
CA LYS A 469 12.85 -10.35 10.24
C LYS A 469 11.64 -9.65 9.64
N PRO A 470 10.71 -9.11 10.45
CA PRO A 470 9.52 -8.43 9.93
C PRO A 470 9.86 -7.04 9.38
N TYR A 471 9.14 -6.64 8.35
CA TYR A 471 9.09 -5.28 7.84
C TYR A 471 7.69 -4.72 8.05
N TYR A 472 7.60 -3.51 8.60
CA TYR A 472 6.34 -2.83 8.88
C TYR A 472 6.13 -1.71 7.87
N HIS A 473 5.02 -1.77 7.15
CA HIS A 473 4.61 -0.72 6.22
C HIS A 473 3.35 -0.05 6.72
N THR A 474 3.47 1.20 7.16
CA THR A 474 2.38 1.97 7.75
C THR A 474 1.83 3.00 6.79
N ILE A 475 0.51 3.10 6.75
CA ILE A 475 -0.21 4.15 6.00
C ILE A 475 -1.42 4.61 6.79
N SER A 476 -1.79 5.88 6.64
CA SER A 476 -3.03 6.45 7.17
C SER A 476 -3.87 6.94 6.01
N VAL A 477 -5.10 6.45 5.90
CA VAL A 477 -6.05 6.85 4.87
C VAL A 477 -7.24 7.56 5.49
N THR A 478 -7.80 8.51 4.75
CA THR A 478 -8.93 9.31 5.19
C THR A 478 -9.97 9.44 4.09
N ALA A 479 -11.24 9.30 4.44
CA ALA A 479 -12.35 9.53 3.52
C ALA A 479 -13.31 10.57 4.11
N LEU A 480 -13.69 11.55 3.30
CA LEU A 480 -14.65 12.59 3.67
C LEU A 480 -16.01 12.25 3.07
N MET A 481 -17.00 12.00 3.93
CA MET A 481 -18.38 11.79 3.51
C MET A 481 -19.20 13.03 3.83
N ALA A 482 -19.77 13.66 2.81
CA ALA A 482 -20.68 14.80 2.99
C ALA A 482 -21.88 14.37 3.83
N VAL A 483 -22.18 15.12 4.87
CA VAL A 483 -23.33 14.85 5.74
C VAL A 483 -24.53 15.61 5.21
N SER A 484 -25.52 14.90 4.67
CA SER A 484 -26.79 15.51 4.27
C SER A 484 -27.61 15.93 5.48
N PRO A 485 -28.26 17.12 5.46
CA PRO A 485 -29.19 17.52 6.51
C PRO A 485 -30.30 16.47 6.72
N PRO A 486 -30.83 16.35 7.93
CA PRO A 486 -31.89 15.38 8.22
C PRO A 486 -33.21 15.74 7.51
N SER A 487 -33.96 14.74 7.11
CA SER A 487 -35.30 14.89 6.57
C SER A 487 -36.33 14.30 7.50
N PHE A 488 -37.48 14.95 7.63
CA PHE A 488 -38.58 14.43 8.40
C PHE A 488 -39.49 13.53 7.54
N ASP A 489 -39.89 12.42 8.10
CA ASP A 489 -41.03 11.65 7.61
C ASP A 489 -42.30 12.35 8.05
N VAL A 490 -43.20 12.66 7.11
CA VAL A 490 -44.37 13.51 7.39
C VAL A 490 -45.64 12.82 7.00
N VAL A 491 -46.58 12.75 7.95
CA VAL A 491 -47.88 12.12 7.78
C VAL A 491 -48.99 13.14 8.02
N CYS A 492 -50.00 13.17 7.16
CA CYS A 492 -51.23 13.93 7.35
C CYS A 492 -52.19 13.10 8.25
N THR A 493 -52.66 13.69 9.32
CA THR A 493 -53.71 13.12 10.20
C THR A 493 -55.00 13.94 10.06
N GLU A 494 -56.09 13.47 10.58
CA GLU A 494 -57.35 14.24 10.57
C GLU A 494 -57.29 15.53 11.41
N SER A 495 -56.42 15.53 12.43
CA SER A 495 -56.29 16.64 13.40
C SER A 495 -55.08 17.55 13.13
N GLY A 496 -54.22 17.23 12.14
CA GLY A 496 -53.00 18.01 11.88
C GLY A 496 -52.00 17.31 11.04
N ILE A 497 -50.72 17.68 11.23
CA ILE A 497 -49.56 17.11 10.55
C ILE A 497 -48.56 16.59 11.56
N ASP A 498 -48.16 15.34 11.41
CA ASP A 498 -47.16 14.69 12.22
C ASP A 498 -45.82 14.62 11.48
N PHE A 499 -44.78 15.12 12.12
CA PHE A 499 -43.40 15.09 11.64
C PHE A 499 -42.57 14.14 12.53
N LYS A 500 -41.95 13.14 11.92
CA LYS A 500 -41.07 12.18 12.62
C LYS A 500 -39.65 12.26 12.05
N LEU A 501 -38.69 12.37 12.94
CA LEU A 501 -37.28 12.33 12.62
C LEU A 501 -36.63 11.19 13.43
N ALA A 502 -35.98 10.23 12.73
CA ALA A 502 -35.09 9.27 13.37
C ALA A 502 -33.71 9.90 13.53
N TYR A 503 -33.17 9.95 14.78
CA TYR A 503 -31.89 10.56 15.04
C TYR A 503 -30.73 9.73 14.51
N ARG A 504 -29.76 10.43 13.93
CA ARG A 504 -28.44 9.92 13.57
C ARG A 504 -27.40 10.47 14.55
N SER A 505 -26.23 9.85 14.62
CA SER A 505 -25.16 10.18 15.59
C SER A 505 -24.69 11.63 15.54
N PHE A 506 -24.95 12.34 14.44
CA PHE A 506 -24.49 13.71 14.17
C PHE A 506 -25.64 14.74 14.03
N ASP A 507 -26.90 14.36 14.28
CA ASP A 507 -28.05 15.28 14.15
C ASP A 507 -28.04 16.39 15.22
N PHE A 508 -27.15 16.31 16.21
CA PHE A 508 -26.89 17.43 17.15
C PHE A 508 -26.31 18.69 16.49
N LEU A 509 -25.85 18.58 15.24
CA LEU A 509 -25.28 19.70 14.48
C LEU A 509 -26.35 20.66 13.95
N TRP A 510 -27.59 20.20 13.86
CA TRP A 510 -28.69 20.92 13.25
C TRP A 510 -29.64 21.49 14.30
N ASP A 511 -30.16 22.66 14.01
CA ASP A 511 -31.29 23.24 14.71
C ASP A 511 -32.53 23.22 13.83
N PHE A 512 -33.66 22.83 14.41
CA PHE A 512 -34.94 22.87 13.73
C PHE A 512 -35.66 24.15 14.12
N THR A 513 -36.20 24.87 13.14
CA THR A 513 -36.92 26.12 13.38
C THR A 513 -38.26 26.15 12.66
N ILE A 514 -39.21 26.86 13.27
CA ILE A 514 -40.50 27.17 12.66
C ILE A 514 -40.48 28.68 12.46
N GLY A 515 -40.37 29.13 11.19
CA GLY A 515 -40.05 30.53 10.90
C GLY A 515 -38.70 30.94 11.44
N SER A 516 -38.65 31.94 12.32
CA SER A 516 -37.48 32.38 13.05
C SER A 516 -37.22 31.64 14.36
N ASP A 517 -38.23 30.95 14.90
CA ASP A 517 -38.23 30.42 16.24
C ASP A 517 -37.67 29.01 16.28
N ARG A 518 -36.66 28.81 17.17
CA ARG A 518 -36.05 27.50 17.37
C ARG A 518 -37.05 26.53 18.02
N LEU A 519 -37.22 25.36 17.45
CA LEU A 519 -38.09 24.31 17.98
C LEU A 519 -37.50 23.76 19.29
N THR A 520 -38.21 24.03 20.37
CA THR A 520 -37.91 23.56 21.72
C THR A 520 -39.18 23.02 22.37
N PRO A 521 -39.10 22.15 23.37
CA PRO A 521 -40.28 21.67 24.10
C PRO A 521 -41.13 22.81 24.68
N ALA A 522 -40.47 23.90 25.11
CA ALA A 522 -41.17 25.09 25.61
C ALA A 522 -41.91 25.83 24.51
N LEU A 523 -41.26 26.02 23.34
CA LEU A 523 -41.94 26.64 22.18
C LEU A 523 -43.10 25.78 21.70
N ALA A 524 -42.91 24.45 21.60
CA ALA A 524 -43.93 23.52 21.18
C ALA A 524 -45.17 23.64 22.08
N ALA A 525 -44.98 23.59 23.40
CA ALA A 525 -46.07 23.74 24.35
C ALA A 525 -46.79 25.11 24.25
N ASN A 526 -46.01 26.20 24.09
CA ASN A 526 -46.56 27.56 23.97
C ASN A 526 -47.36 27.77 22.68
N ARG A 527 -46.97 27.09 21.60
CA ARG A 527 -47.65 27.17 20.28
C ARG A 527 -48.73 26.10 20.09
N GLY A 528 -48.94 25.24 21.07
CA GLY A 528 -49.99 24.21 21.04
C GLY A 528 -49.60 22.93 20.29
N TYR A 529 -48.28 22.73 20.00
CA TYR A 529 -47.80 21.52 19.40
C TYR A 529 -47.54 20.45 20.47
N THR A 530 -47.65 19.17 20.09
CA THR A 530 -47.22 18.04 20.93
C THR A 530 -45.87 17.55 20.45
N MET A 531 -44.86 17.62 21.32
CA MET A 531 -43.51 17.21 21.02
C MET A 531 -43.07 16.09 21.94
N SER A 532 -42.71 14.95 21.37
CA SER A 532 -42.03 13.84 22.07
C SER A 532 -40.62 13.70 21.52
N ASN A 533 -39.63 13.74 22.41
CA ASN A 533 -38.23 13.67 22.07
C ASN A 533 -37.56 12.63 22.96
N ASP A 534 -37.20 11.50 22.38
CA ASP A 534 -36.45 10.43 23.02
C ASP A 534 -35.01 10.35 22.49
N SER A 535 -34.23 9.35 22.91
CA SER A 535 -32.83 9.19 22.46
C SER A 535 -32.70 8.72 21.01
N GLN A 536 -33.79 8.25 20.38
CA GLN A 536 -33.75 7.67 19.03
C GLN A 536 -34.57 8.46 18.02
N SER A 537 -35.56 9.25 18.46
CA SER A 537 -36.44 9.97 17.55
C SER A 537 -37.05 11.25 18.13
N LEU A 538 -37.35 12.17 17.23
CA LEU A 538 -38.18 13.34 17.48
C LEU A 538 -39.53 13.15 16.77
N LEU A 539 -40.62 13.22 17.54
CA LEU A 539 -41.97 13.28 17.00
C LEU A 539 -42.59 14.63 17.32
N LEU A 540 -42.96 15.38 16.33
CA LEU A 540 -43.67 16.65 16.45
C LEU A 540 -45.07 16.53 15.79
N SER A 541 -46.09 16.60 16.59
CA SER A 541 -47.48 16.64 16.13
C SER A 541 -48.00 18.08 16.17
N VAL A 542 -48.41 18.57 15.03
CA VAL A 542 -48.85 19.96 14.85
C VAL A 542 -50.36 19.96 14.58
N PRO A 543 -51.17 20.24 15.59
CA PRO A 543 -52.63 20.29 15.42
C PRO A 543 -53.05 21.43 14.51
N LEU A 544 -54.22 21.29 13.87
CA LEU A 544 -54.81 22.35 13.06
C LEU A 544 -55.06 23.61 13.92
N PHE A 545 -55.04 24.74 13.23
CA PHE A 545 -55.27 26.08 13.81
C PHE A 545 -54.22 26.50 14.87
N THR A 546 -53.06 25.85 14.87
CA THR A 546 -51.90 26.31 15.64
C THR A 546 -51.03 27.24 14.80
N HIS A 547 -50.16 27.98 15.45
CA HIS A 547 -49.27 28.93 14.79
C HIS A 547 -48.34 28.24 13.77
N GLY A 548 -48.06 28.90 12.62
CA GLY A 548 -47.15 28.43 11.59
C GLY A 548 -47.82 27.74 10.40
N TYR A 549 -49.09 27.41 10.47
CA TYR A 549 -49.82 26.93 9.30
C TYR A 549 -50.08 28.06 8.30
N LYS A 550 -50.04 27.70 7.02
CA LYS A 550 -50.57 28.51 5.91
C LYS A 550 -51.73 27.75 5.29
N TYR A 551 -52.89 28.39 5.28
CA TYR A 551 -54.11 27.79 4.73
C TYR A 551 -54.45 28.38 3.36
N THR A 552 -54.76 27.51 2.42
CA THR A 552 -55.14 27.87 1.05
C THR A 552 -56.33 27.05 0.60
N ASP A 553 -57.00 27.52 -0.46
CA ASP A 553 -58.15 26.84 -1.11
C ASP A 553 -59.25 26.47 -0.13
N ILE A 554 -59.64 27.46 0.70
CA ILE A 554 -60.62 27.27 1.75
C ILE A 554 -62.00 27.25 1.11
N GLY A 555 -62.73 26.10 1.25
CA GLY A 555 -64.04 25.87 0.83
C GLY A 555 -64.83 25.02 1.86
N LEU A 556 -66.19 24.88 1.68
CA LEU A 556 -66.99 24.06 2.59
C LEU A 556 -66.67 22.56 2.52
N LYS A 557 -66.07 22.09 1.44
CA LYS A 557 -65.65 20.67 1.29
C LYS A 557 -64.31 20.34 1.93
N GLY A 558 -63.44 21.30 2.08
CA GLY A 558 -62.11 21.12 2.61
C GLY A 558 -61.21 22.35 2.41
N PHE A 559 -60.03 22.30 2.99
CA PHE A 559 -58.99 23.32 2.84
C PHE A 559 -57.61 22.67 2.88
N LEU A 560 -56.63 23.31 2.26
CA LEU A 560 -55.24 22.89 2.29
C LEU A 560 -54.51 23.61 3.42
N GLY A 561 -53.89 22.82 4.30
CA GLY A 561 -52.98 23.34 5.35
C GLY A 561 -51.55 22.96 5.05
N THR A 562 -50.68 23.95 4.97
CA THR A 562 -49.23 23.75 4.73
C THR A 562 -48.48 24.14 5.98
N PHE A 563 -47.54 23.26 6.39
CA PHE A 563 -46.64 23.53 7.49
C PHE A 563 -45.20 23.34 7.05
N THR A 564 -44.29 24.17 7.57
CA THR A 564 -42.89 24.20 7.16
C THR A 564 -41.98 24.14 8.37
N ILE A 565 -41.05 23.17 8.38
CA ILE A 565 -39.94 23.10 9.33
C ILE A 565 -38.64 23.40 8.55
N LEU A 566 -37.83 24.34 9.05
CA LEU A 566 -36.53 24.66 8.50
C LEU A 566 -35.48 23.95 9.30
N VAL A 567 -34.47 23.38 8.59
CA VAL A 567 -33.26 22.83 9.17
C VAL A 567 -32.15 23.84 8.99
N ARG A 568 -31.56 24.29 10.08
CA ARG A 568 -30.51 25.28 10.10
C ARG A 568 -29.23 24.66 10.65
N ASP A 569 -28.10 25.13 10.16
CA ASP A 569 -26.83 24.88 10.82
C ASP A 569 -26.81 25.58 12.20
N ARG A 570 -26.36 24.86 13.23
CA ARG A 570 -26.37 25.38 14.61
C ARG A 570 -25.38 26.52 14.82
N GLU A 571 -24.25 26.54 14.08
CA GLU A 571 -23.20 27.54 14.26
C GLU A 571 -23.42 28.77 13.36
N THR A 572 -23.74 28.57 12.09
CA THR A 572 -23.92 29.66 11.12
C THR A 572 -25.33 30.22 11.08
N ALA A 573 -26.29 29.45 11.59
CA ALA A 573 -27.71 29.72 11.50
C ALA A 573 -28.29 29.78 10.06
N ASP A 574 -27.50 29.33 9.06
CA ASP A 574 -27.93 29.27 7.68
C ASP A 574 -29.00 28.20 7.47
N ILE A 575 -29.96 28.47 6.58
CA ILE A 575 -30.97 27.50 6.22
C ILE A 575 -30.36 26.53 5.21
N LEU A 576 -30.23 25.27 5.61
CA LEU A 576 -29.66 24.20 4.78
C LEU A 576 -30.75 23.50 3.95
N THR A 577 -31.89 23.22 4.56
CA THR A 577 -33.02 22.59 3.91
C THR A 577 -34.34 22.92 4.62
N SER A 578 -35.45 22.60 4.00
CA SER A 578 -36.78 22.76 4.60
C SER A 578 -37.65 21.56 4.29
N THR A 579 -38.41 21.11 5.29
CA THR A 579 -39.47 20.13 5.11
C THR A 579 -40.83 20.85 5.03
N ILE A 580 -41.45 20.81 3.89
CA ILE A 580 -42.73 21.44 3.63
C ILE A 580 -43.78 20.33 3.37
N LYS A 581 -44.89 20.35 4.10
CA LYS A 581 -45.98 19.43 3.91
C LYS A 581 -47.27 20.16 3.76
N THR A 582 -48.01 19.83 2.73
CA THR A 582 -49.40 20.31 2.48
C THR A 582 -50.36 19.13 2.59
N CYS A 583 -51.38 19.28 3.40
CA CYS A 583 -52.40 18.27 3.64
C CYS A 583 -53.78 18.85 3.32
N LEU A 584 -54.67 18.01 2.83
CA LEU A 584 -56.10 18.34 2.66
C LEU A 584 -56.86 17.95 3.93
N PHE A 585 -57.58 18.91 4.51
CA PHE A 585 -58.37 18.71 5.71
C PHE A 585 -59.86 18.94 5.41
N ASN A 586 -60.72 18.22 6.12
CA ASN A 586 -62.15 18.42 6.04
C ASN A 586 -62.56 19.70 6.77
N THR A 587 -63.46 20.46 6.19
CA THR A 587 -63.91 21.70 6.80
C THR A 587 -64.94 21.40 7.91
N THR A 588 -64.59 21.83 9.13
CA THR A 588 -65.48 21.94 10.29
C THR A 588 -65.74 23.40 10.59
N GLU A 589 -66.49 23.72 11.67
CA GLU A 589 -66.56 25.10 12.16
C GLU A 589 -65.22 25.65 12.54
N PHE A 590 -64.81 26.78 11.96
CA PHE A 590 -63.62 27.48 12.33
C PHE A 590 -63.64 28.94 11.96
N ILE A 591 -62.76 29.71 12.61
CA ILE A 591 -62.46 31.10 12.27
C ILE A 591 -60.96 31.26 12.08
N MET A 592 -60.60 31.88 10.97
CA MET A 592 -59.20 32.17 10.65
C MET A 592 -59.03 33.68 10.48
N CYS A 593 -58.01 34.17 11.18
CA CYS A 593 -57.60 35.58 11.22
C CYS A 593 -56.24 35.73 10.56
N SER A 594 -56.16 36.04 9.28
CA SER A 594 -54.93 36.00 8.50
C SER A 594 -54.05 37.25 8.78
N THR A 595 -52.74 37.09 8.57
CA THR A 595 -51.74 38.17 8.74
C THR A 595 -51.94 39.33 7.76
N ASN A 596 -52.60 39.10 6.64
CA ASN A 596 -52.92 40.13 5.63
C ASN A 596 -54.29 40.78 5.84
N GLY A 597 -54.94 40.57 6.98
CA GLY A 597 -56.14 41.25 7.39
C GLY A 597 -57.43 40.72 6.79
N TRP A 598 -57.49 39.41 6.53
CA TRP A 598 -58.73 38.74 6.14
C TRP A 598 -59.27 37.89 7.28
N MET A 599 -60.60 37.93 7.44
CA MET A 599 -61.35 37.02 8.31
C MET A 599 -62.08 35.99 7.45
N THR A 600 -61.76 34.71 7.68
CA THR A 600 -62.46 33.61 7.02
C THR A 600 -63.14 32.76 8.09
N VAL A 601 -64.46 32.58 7.93
CA VAL A 601 -65.26 31.92 8.96
C VAL A 601 -66.14 30.86 8.28
N VAL A 602 -66.14 29.68 8.86
CA VAL A 602 -67.11 28.63 8.53
C VAL A 602 -67.96 28.38 9.76
N VAL A 603 -69.26 28.52 9.58
CA VAL A 603 -70.26 28.31 10.63
C VAL A 603 -71.21 27.21 10.21
N ASP A 604 -71.51 26.30 11.17
CA ASP A 604 -72.60 25.30 11.00
C ASP A 604 -73.84 25.72 11.78
N LEU A 605 -74.84 26.04 11.07
CA LEU A 605 -76.16 26.46 11.61
C LEU A 605 -77.18 25.31 11.65
N SER A 606 -76.71 24.04 11.64
CA SER A 606 -77.56 22.85 11.74
C SER A 606 -78.39 22.78 13.02
N ALA A 607 -77.95 23.46 14.09
CA ALA A 607 -78.66 23.56 15.34
C ALA A 607 -79.85 24.51 15.32
N VAL A 608 -80.06 25.32 14.24
CA VAL A 608 -81.23 26.17 14.08
C VAL A 608 -82.40 25.29 13.63
N PRO A 609 -83.60 25.41 14.25
CA PRO A 609 -84.78 24.60 13.88
C PRO A 609 -85.16 24.69 12.38
N SER A 610 -85.54 23.55 11.76
CA SER A 610 -85.71 23.40 10.33
C SER A 610 -86.81 24.30 9.73
N ASP A 611 -87.75 24.70 10.55
CA ASP A 611 -88.84 25.58 10.12
C ASP A 611 -88.45 27.07 10.00
N GLU A 612 -87.29 27.40 10.55
CA GLU A 612 -86.69 28.75 10.56
C GLU A 612 -85.39 28.84 9.72
N ARG A 613 -85.10 27.84 8.90
CA ARG A 613 -83.89 27.89 8.10
C ARG A 613 -83.85 29.06 7.15
N PRO A 614 -82.93 29.99 7.31
CA PRO A 614 -82.94 31.24 6.58
C PRO A 614 -82.65 31.03 5.10
N ALA A 615 -83.32 31.80 4.27
CA ALA A 615 -83.07 31.82 2.84
C ALA A 615 -81.82 32.63 2.48
N HIS A 616 -81.41 33.57 3.36
CA HIS A 616 -80.31 34.46 3.10
C HIS A 616 -79.43 34.67 4.38
N PHE A 617 -78.13 34.67 4.19
CA PHE A 617 -77.15 34.97 5.20
C PHE A 617 -76.34 36.23 4.82
N HIS A 618 -76.09 37.13 5.76
CA HIS A 618 -75.26 38.32 5.52
C HIS A 618 -74.53 38.77 6.78
N LEU A 619 -73.46 39.62 6.62
CA LEU A 619 -72.77 40.26 7.71
C LEU A 619 -73.50 41.51 8.16
N VAL A 620 -72.89 42.29 9.12
CA VAL A 620 -73.48 43.57 9.56
C VAL A 620 -73.84 44.44 8.35
N ASN A 621 -73.03 44.45 7.32
CA ASN A 621 -73.42 45.04 6.04
C ASN A 621 -74.14 43.97 5.21
N SER A 622 -75.47 44.16 4.92
CA SER A 622 -76.30 43.22 4.17
C SER A 622 -75.84 42.92 2.73
N LEU A 623 -74.94 43.73 2.18
CA LEU A 623 -74.30 43.47 0.87
C LEU A 623 -73.20 42.44 0.92
N CYS A 624 -72.74 42.10 2.11
CA CYS A 624 -71.67 41.09 2.31
C CYS A 624 -72.33 39.72 2.55
N VAL A 625 -72.46 38.95 1.48
CA VAL A 625 -73.04 37.59 1.44
C VAL A 625 -71.98 36.53 1.58
N PRO A 626 -72.33 35.28 1.97
CA PRO A 626 -71.37 34.16 2.03
C PRO A 626 -70.67 33.87 0.68
N LYS A 627 -69.44 33.44 0.73
CA LYS A 627 -68.70 32.93 -0.43
C LYS A 627 -69.23 31.59 -0.92
N GLU A 628 -69.60 30.73 0.02
CA GLU A 628 -70.17 29.41 -0.24
C GLU A 628 -71.25 29.11 0.81
N VAL A 629 -72.32 28.40 0.37
CA VAL A 629 -73.39 27.88 1.24
C VAL A 629 -73.64 26.41 0.87
N ASP A 630 -73.69 25.53 1.87
CA ASP A 630 -74.05 24.13 1.71
C ASP A 630 -75.03 23.72 2.83
N GLY A 631 -76.32 23.81 2.53
CA GLY A 631 -77.36 23.55 3.51
C GLY A 631 -77.32 24.46 4.73
N ALA A 632 -76.87 23.91 5.86
CA ALA A 632 -76.74 24.65 7.11
C ALA A 632 -75.34 25.30 7.30
N ARG A 633 -74.33 24.95 6.45
CA ARG A 633 -73.00 25.51 6.59
C ARG A 633 -72.78 26.69 5.66
N VAL A 634 -72.13 27.73 6.20
CA VAL A 634 -71.88 28.98 5.45
C VAL A 634 -70.39 29.37 5.62
N LEU A 635 -69.76 29.77 4.54
CA LEU A 635 -68.39 30.27 4.49
C LEU A 635 -68.41 31.76 4.15
N PHE A 636 -67.90 32.57 5.05
CA PHE A 636 -67.62 33.99 4.80
C PHE A 636 -66.09 34.19 4.70
N SER A 637 -65.67 35.05 3.78
CA SER A 637 -64.25 35.47 3.69
C SER A 637 -64.24 36.95 3.28
N PHE A 638 -63.72 37.82 4.17
CA PHE A 638 -63.84 39.26 3.97
C PHE A 638 -62.64 39.99 4.67
N PRO A 639 -62.27 41.20 4.17
CA PRO A 639 -61.24 42.01 4.85
C PRO A 639 -61.75 42.53 6.19
N LEU A 640 -60.90 42.60 7.22
CA LEU A 640 -61.20 42.98 8.59
C LEU A 640 -61.82 44.39 8.72
N HIS A 641 -61.51 45.31 7.76
CA HIS A 641 -61.96 46.70 7.77
C HIS A 641 -63.27 46.90 6.89
N SER A 642 -63.81 45.80 6.43
CA SER A 642 -65.02 45.85 5.54
C SER A 642 -66.24 45.21 6.16
N CYS A 643 -67.30 45.12 5.42
CA CYS A 643 -68.53 44.42 5.77
C CYS A 643 -69.20 44.85 7.08
N GLY A 644 -68.94 46.10 7.52
CA GLY A 644 -69.50 46.63 8.77
C GLY A 644 -68.82 46.16 10.04
N SER A 645 -67.56 45.66 9.91
CA SER A 645 -66.76 45.24 11.06
C SER A 645 -66.53 46.44 12.00
N THR A 646 -66.53 46.18 13.30
CA THR A 646 -66.17 47.13 14.37
C THR A 646 -64.81 46.77 14.93
N VAL A 647 -64.07 47.84 15.36
CA VAL A 647 -62.74 47.68 15.94
C VAL A 647 -62.80 48.07 17.41
N LYS A 648 -62.29 47.19 18.28
CA LYS A 648 -62.13 47.45 19.70
C LYS A 648 -60.64 47.43 20.04
N LEU A 649 -60.15 48.55 20.62
CA LEU A 649 -58.76 48.66 21.06
C LEU A 649 -58.69 48.40 22.57
N ALA A 650 -57.91 47.41 22.97
CA ALA A 650 -57.54 47.14 24.33
C ALA A 650 -56.09 47.52 24.57
N LYS A 651 -55.55 47.43 25.82
CA LYS A 651 -54.18 47.81 26.14
C LYS A 651 -53.12 47.05 25.36
N GLU A 652 -53.37 45.80 25.09
CA GLU A 652 -52.39 44.86 24.46
C GLU A 652 -52.86 44.30 23.11
N ASN A 653 -54.17 44.43 22.82
CA ASN A 653 -54.78 43.76 21.65
C ASN A 653 -55.74 44.67 20.90
N VAL A 654 -55.84 44.42 19.59
CA VAL A 654 -56.87 44.99 18.71
C VAL A 654 -57.80 43.88 18.31
N THR A 655 -59.10 44.08 18.51
CA THR A 655 -60.15 43.10 18.16
C THR A 655 -61.03 43.67 17.06
N TYR A 656 -61.06 42.96 15.93
CA TYR A 656 -62.00 43.21 14.84
C TYR A 656 -63.15 42.28 15.04
N GLN A 657 -64.38 42.83 15.05
CA GLN A 657 -65.57 42.11 15.32
C GLN A 657 -66.61 42.34 14.22
N ASN A 658 -67.30 41.28 13.77
CA ASN A 658 -68.43 41.33 12.89
C ASN A 658 -69.55 40.41 13.42
N LYS A 659 -70.75 40.53 12.83
CA LYS A 659 -71.88 39.67 13.21
C LYS A 659 -72.45 39.07 11.97
N ILE A 660 -72.80 37.78 12.06
CA ILE A 660 -73.52 37.04 11.03
C ILE A 660 -74.98 37.11 11.37
N TYR A 661 -75.81 37.58 10.38
CA TYR A 661 -77.20 37.63 10.46
C TYR A 661 -77.80 36.63 9.49
N PHE A 662 -79.04 36.17 9.82
CA PHE A 662 -79.80 35.38 8.94
C PHE A 662 -81.25 36.00 8.87
N ASP A 663 -81.82 36.05 7.65
CA ASP A 663 -83.11 36.60 7.41
C ASP A 663 -84.17 35.53 7.64
N THR A 664 -85.09 35.82 8.58
CA THR A 664 -86.35 35.04 8.75
C THR A 664 -87.46 35.79 8.06
N SER A 665 -88.67 35.16 7.94
CA SER A 665 -89.83 35.74 7.26
C SER A 665 -90.30 37.07 7.79
N GLU A 666 -89.89 37.46 9.00
CA GLU A 666 -90.35 38.70 9.64
C GLU A 666 -89.26 39.70 9.99
N ASN A 667 -88.04 39.27 10.27
CA ASN A 667 -86.93 40.12 10.68
C ASN A 667 -85.55 39.43 10.47
N ALA A 668 -84.43 40.26 10.34
CA ALA A 668 -83.09 39.77 10.40
C ALA A 668 -82.71 39.39 11.87
N VAL A 669 -82.35 38.15 12.08
CA VAL A 669 -81.96 37.64 13.42
C VAL A 669 -80.43 37.53 13.52
N GLU A 670 -79.86 37.98 14.66
CA GLU A 670 -78.44 37.85 14.94
C GLU A 670 -78.09 36.38 15.28
N GLY A 671 -77.28 35.72 14.46
CA GLY A 671 -76.94 34.31 14.63
C GLY A 671 -75.62 34.11 15.43
N MET A 672 -74.59 34.86 15.09
CA MET A 672 -73.28 34.64 15.70
C MET A 672 -72.41 35.90 15.60
N THR A 673 -71.66 36.19 16.68
CA THR A 673 -70.60 37.18 16.66
C THR A 673 -69.26 36.55 16.36
N VAL A 674 -68.56 37.06 15.37
CA VAL A 674 -67.22 36.60 14.95
C VAL A 674 -66.21 37.70 15.20
N GLN A 675 -65.05 37.32 15.76
CA GLN A 675 -64.03 38.31 16.10
C GLN A 675 -62.62 37.75 15.86
N CYS A 676 -61.73 38.63 15.38
CA CYS A 676 -60.29 38.39 15.27
C CYS A 676 -59.57 39.36 16.18
N MET A 677 -58.71 38.81 17.03
CA MET A 677 -57.90 39.58 17.98
C MET A 677 -56.40 39.44 17.59
N TYR A 678 -55.75 40.55 17.44
CA TYR A 678 -54.30 40.64 17.15
C TYR A 678 -53.58 41.34 18.27
N PRO A 679 -52.36 40.86 18.65
CA PRO A 679 -51.47 41.61 19.58
C PRO A 679 -51.10 42.97 18.97
N LEU A 680 -51.17 44.03 19.73
CA LEU A 680 -50.84 45.38 19.23
C LEU A 680 -49.36 45.48 18.83
N ALA A 681 -48.49 44.66 19.45
CA ALA A 681 -47.07 44.63 19.15
C ALA A 681 -46.73 43.99 17.78
N SER A 682 -47.58 43.11 17.26
CA SER A 682 -47.38 42.40 15.99
C SER A 682 -47.92 43.18 14.78
N LEU A 683 -48.58 44.32 15.01
CA LEU A 683 -49.15 45.12 13.91
C LEU A 683 -48.11 46.12 13.38
N HIS A 684 -47.83 46.03 12.06
CA HIS A 684 -46.96 46.97 11.37
C HIS A 684 -47.63 48.37 11.32
N ARG A 685 -46.98 49.36 11.94
CA ARG A 685 -47.41 50.77 11.88
C ARG A 685 -46.87 51.41 10.60
N LEU A 686 -47.54 51.17 9.48
CA LEU A 686 -47.23 51.87 8.25
C LEU A 686 -48.07 53.12 8.14
N PHE A 687 -47.45 54.31 8.28
CA PHE A 687 -48.09 55.64 8.22
C PHE A 687 -48.63 56.01 6.83
N SER A 688 -48.49 55.18 5.84
CA SER A 688 -48.80 55.53 4.44
C SER A 688 -49.59 54.53 3.60
N SER A 689 -49.97 53.35 4.13
CA SER A 689 -50.78 52.39 3.36
C SER A 689 -52.00 51.96 4.15
N HIS A 690 -53.17 51.98 3.49
CA HIS A 690 -54.44 51.45 4.01
C HIS A 690 -54.49 49.92 4.07
N LYS A 691 -53.32 49.26 4.13
CA LYS A 691 -53.20 47.82 4.12
C LYS A 691 -52.89 47.31 5.53
N PHE A 692 -53.75 46.43 6.01
CA PHE A 692 -53.51 45.71 7.28
C PHE A 692 -52.38 44.70 7.07
N GLU A 693 -51.43 44.68 7.96
CA GLU A 693 -50.34 43.70 7.98
C GLU A 693 -49.91 43.41 9.43
N SER A 694 -49.84 42.16 9.75
CA SER A 694 -49.45 41.68 11.09
C SER A 694 -48.36 40.60 10.95
N ASP A 695 -47.40 40.61 11.86
CA ASP A 695 -46.33 39.59 11.95
C ASP A 695 -46.88 38.20 12.36
N GLU A 696 -48.00 38.22 13.09
CA GLU A 696 -48.64 37.02 13.60
C GLU A 696 -50.12 36.95 13.16
N GLU A 697 -50.62 35.72 13.02
CA GLU A 697 -52.03 35.47 12.80
C GLU A 697 -52.87 35.90 14.01
N GLY A 698 -54.05 36.40 13.77
CA GLY A 698 -54.97 36.76 14.84
C GLY A 698 -55.63 35.57 15.50
N VAL A 699 -55.99 35.71 16.75
CA VAL A 699 -56.80 34.71 17.45
C VAL A 699 -58.29 34.92 17.14
N GLY A 700 -58.90 33.96 16.48
CA GLY A 700 -60.28 33.97 16.15
C GLY A 700 -61.16 33.45 17.30
N ASN A 701 -62.31 34.07 17.47
CA ASN A 701 -63.32 33.62 18.43
C ASN A 701 -64.74 33.75 17.84
N MET A 702 -65.59 32.74 18.00
CA MET A 702 -66.99 32.71 17.61
C MET A 702 -67.81 32.66 18.87
N ILE A 703 -68.77 33.60 18.98
CA ILE A 703 -69.60 33.71 20.16
C ILE A 703 -71.07 33.59 19.66
N PRO A 704 -71.78 32.46 19.97
CA PRO A 704 -73.16 32.31 19.61
C PRO A 704 -74.03 33.32 20.37
N PHE A 705 -75.08 33.79 19.75
CA PHE A 705 -76.07 34.65 20.39
C PHE A 705 -76.90 33.83 21.38
N VAL A 706 -76.79 34.15 22.67
CA VAL A 706 -77.65 33.58 23.73
C VAL A 706 -78.67 34.65 24.15
N GLU A 707 -79.91 34.40 23.89
CA GLU A 707 -81.01 35.25 24.44
C GLU A 707 -80.98 35.20 25.95
N THR A 708 -80.66 36.32 26.60
CA THR A 708 -80.64 36.41 28.04
C THR A 708 -82.09 36.51 28.58
N THR A 709 -82.66 35.36 28.91
CA THR A 709 -83.83 35.34 29.82
C THR A 709 -83.38 35.86 31.18
N LYS A 710 -84.05 36.89 31.71
CA LYS A 710 -83.82 37.50 33.00
C LYS A 710 -83.80 36.42 34.10
N ALA A 711 -82.64 36.16 34.69
CA ALA A 711 -82.46 35.35 35.90
C ALA A 711 -82.37 36.19 37.14
N VAL A 712 -83.11 35.83 38.15
CA VAL A 712 -83.19 36.34 39.53
C VAL A 712 -81.74 36.20 40.21
N PRO A 713 -81.33 37.15 41.04
CA PRO A 713 -79.99 37.08 41.67
C PRO A 713 -79.97 36.08 42.81
N ALA A 714 -79.15 35.04 42.69
CA ALA A 714 -78.77 34.13 43.78
C ALA A 714 -77.56 34.69 44.56
N THR A 715 -77.80 34.90 45.84
CA THR A 715 -76.79 35.30 46.81
C THR A 715 -75.67 34.23 47.00
N VAL A 716 -74.47 34.56 46.68
CA VAL A 716 -73.34 33.65 46.96
C VAL A 716 -72.48 34.20 48.07
N THR A 717 -72.39 33.43 49.12
CA THR A 717 -71.55 33.66 50.31
C THR A 717 -70.05 33.36 49.94
N PRO A 718 -69.09 34.19 50.40
CA PRO A 718 -67.73 33.99 50.08
C PRO A 718 -67.05 32.92 50.94
N THR A 719 -66.55 31.87 50.41
CA THR A 719 -65.68 30.87 51.10
C THR A 719 -64.22 31.33 51.04
N LYS A 720 -63.64 31.42 52.21
CA LYS A 720 -62.32 31.84 52.53
C LYS A 720 -61.26 30.80 51.98
N ILE A 721 -60.39 31.14 51.11
CA ILE A 721 -59.28 30.30 50.68
C ILE A 721 -58.04 30.70 51.47
N THR A 722 -57.47 29.69 52.18
CA THR A 722 -56.29 29.81 52.99
C THR A 722 -55.05 29.80 52.09
N THR A 723 -54.23 30.79 52.17
CA THR A 723 -52.93 30.93 51.51
C THR A 723 -51.91 30.02 52.22
N THR A 724 -51.31 29.08 51.52
CA THR A 724 -50.14 28.32 51.98
C THR A 724 -48.85 28.99 51.46
N VAL A 725 -48.00 29.29 52.43
CA VAL A 725 -46.72 30.00 52.24
C VAL A 725 -45.71 29.05 51.58
N ALA A 726 -44.97 29.53 50.59
CA ALA A 726 -43.85 28.86 49.99
C ALA A 726 -42.60 28.96 50.89
N PRO A 727 -41.74 27.92 50.97
CA PRO A 727 -40.52 27.98 51.77
C PRO A 727 -39.40 28.70 51.06
N GLN A 728 -38.69 29.56 51.80
CA GLN A 728 -37.48 30.30 51.42
C GLN A 728 -36.32 29.33 51.18
N ILE A 729 -35.60 29.58 50.11
CA ILE A 729 -34.34 28.93 49.78
C ILE A 729 -33.20 29.64 50.53
N THR A 730 -32.57 28.93 51.45
CA THR A 730 -31.35 29.31 52.15
C THR A 730 -30.15 29.14 51.22
N ARG A 731 -29.31 30.16 51.10
CA ARG A 731 -28.02 30.15 50.48
C ARG A 731 -27.02 29.34 51.34
N SER A 732 -26.27 28.41 50.74
CA SER A 732 -25.08 27.78 51.31
C SER A 732 -23.83 28.10 50.50
N PRO A 733 -22.63 28.06 51.13
CA PRO A 733 -21.50 28.87 50.69
C PRO A 733 -20.63 28.19 49.63
N SER A 734 -19.94 29.01 48.89
CA SER A 734 -18.95 28.73 47.84
C SER A 734 -17.80 27.83 48.31
N LEU A 735 -17.56 26.72 47.64
CA LEU A 735 -16.32 25.95 47.70
C LEU A 735 -15.41 26.37 46.60
N HIS A 736 -14.22 26.85 46.96
CA HIS A 736 -13.11 27.19 46.08
C HIS A 736 -12.67 25.96 45.25
N ARG A 737 -12.66 26.10 43.92
CA ARG A 737 -11.93 25.23 42.99
C ARG A 737 -10.49 25.76 42.87
N PRO A 738 -9.45 24.89 42.93
CA PRO A 738 -8.10 25.27 42.57
C PRO A 738 -7.96 25.35 41.04
N PRO A 739 -7.08 26.22 40.51
CA PRO A 739 -6.91 26.40 39.08
C PRO A 739 -6.09 25.25 38.48
N PHE A 740 -6.63 24.57 37.47
CA PHE A 740 -5.89 23.66 36.60
C PHE A 740 -5.04 24.50 35.63
N TYR A 741 -3.71 24.37 35.73
CA TYR A 741 -2.80 24.86 34.71
C TYR A 741 -2.61 23.74 33.65
N PRO A 742 -2.81 24.01 32.34
CA PRO A 742 -2.41 23.10 31.31
C PRO A 742 -0.91 23.21 31.11
N THR A 743 -0.16 22.15 31.34
CA THR A 743 1.25 22.00 30.96
C THR A 743 1.34 21.89 29.45
N ALA A 744 1.67 22.98 28.78
CA ALA A 744 2.03 22.98 27.37
C ALA A 744 3.38 22.25 27.20
N ARG A 745 3.40 21.12 26.54
CA ARG A 745 4.62 20.50 26.02
C ARG A 745 5.05 21.22 24.75
N TYR A 746 6.14 21.96 24.83
CA TYR A 746 6.79 22.56 23.66
C TYR A 746 7.49 21.48 22.87
N ILE A 747 7.04 21.25 21.63
CA ILE A 747 7.81 20.49 20.62
C ILE A 747 8.77 21.48 19.98
N LYS A 748 10.07 21.32 20.22
CA LYS A 748 11.13 22.06 19.51
C LYS A 748 11.25 21.48 18.10
N VAL A 749 10.80 22.24 17.12
CA VAL A 749 11.09 21.98 15.71
C VAL A 749 12.43 22.59 15.37
N TYR A 750 13.44 21.75 15.07
CA TYR A 750 14.70 22.21 14.51
C TYR A 750 14.55 22.38 12.99
N ARG A 751 14.58 23.61 12.51
CA ARG A 751 14.77 23.94 11.09
C ARG A 751 16.25 23.74 10.76
N VAL A 752 16.56 22.77 9.90
CA VAL A 752 17.88 22.64 9.28
C VAL A 752 17.96 23.67 8.16
N HIS A 753 18.84 24.65 8.32
CA HIS A 753 19.18 25.60 7.27
C HIS A 753 20.26 24.96 6.39
N ASN A 754 19.92 24.65 5.15
CA ASN A 754 20.89 24.33 4.11
C ASN A 754 21.58 25.62 3.67
N GLN A 755 22.87 25.75 3.98
CA GLN A 755 23.78 26.66 3.24
C GLN A 755 24.60 25.84 2.24
N PRO A 756 24.76 26.31 1.00
CA PRO A 756 25.60 25.66 0.00
C PRO A 756 27.06 26.13 0.14
N GLY A 757 27.98 25.18 0.19
CA GLY A 757 29.38 25.53 0.02
C GLY A 757 30.38 24.54 0.60
N GLN A 758 31.12 23.97 -0.31
CA GLN A 758 32.42 23.31 -0.24
C GLN A 758 32.43 21.78 -0.22
N PHE A 759 32.74 21.27 -1.42
CA PHE A 759 33.22 19.91 -1.67
C PHE A 759 34.56 19.69 -0.96
N SER A 760 34.61 18.72 -0.03
CA SER A 760 35.85 18.04 0.32
C SER A 760 35.64 16.53 0.04
N LYS A 761 36.53 16.01 -0.82
CA LYS A 761 36.62 14.58 -1.13
C LYS A 761 37.01 13.81 0.13
N GLY A 762 36.07 12.99 0.64
CA GLY A 762 36.31 11.96 1.65
C GLY A 762 36.27 10.55 1.01
N PRO A 763 36.95 9.56 1.55
CA PRO A 763 37.19 8.31 0.85
C PRO A 763 35.94 7.42 0.79
N LYS A 764 35.77 6.78 -0.38
CA LYS A 764 34.72 5.81 -0.68
C LYS A 764 34.76 4.64 0.32
N GLY A 765 33.75 4.51 1.15
CA GLY A 765 33.60 3.40 2.07
C GLY A 765 33.15 2.11 1.39
N ASN A 766 34.08 1.28 1.00
CA ASN A 766 33.85 -0.09 0.50
C ASN A 766 33.83 -1.15 1.62
N LEU A 767 33.63 -0.75 2.89
CA LEU A 767 33.76 -1.66 4.02
C LEU A 767 32.52 -2.42 4.44
N GLN A 768 31.32 -2.05 3.95
CA GLN A 768 30.08 -2.66 4.44
C GLN A 768 29.69 -3.96 3.72
N VAL A 769 30.03 -4.14 2.45
CA VAL A 769 29.64 -5.33 1.69
C VAL A 769 30.44 -6.57 2.09
N LYS A 770 31.72 -6.42 2.46
CA LYS A 770 32.54 -7.54 2.95
C LYS A 770 32.09 -8.09 4.31
N LYS A 771 31.46 -7.27 5.16
CA LYS A 771 30.92 -7.73 6.45
C LYS A 771 29.61 -8.49 6.32
N LEU A 772 28.80 -8.19 5.30
CA LEU A 772 27.53 -8.90 5.05
C LEU A 772 27.73 -10.32 4.51
N LEU A 773 28.79 -10.56 3.76
CA LEU A 773 29.13 -11.89 3.25
C LEU A 773 29.70 -12.84 4.33
N HIS A 774 30.15 -12.30 5.48
CA HIS A 774 30.64 -13.10 6.63
C HIS A 774 29.57 -13.36 7.71
N TYR A 775 28.41 -12.71 7.66
CA TYR A 775 27.32 -12.88 8.64
C TYR A 775 26.02 -13.40 8.02
N ALA A 776 25.99 -13.72 6.72
CA ALA A 776 24.84 -14.33 6.06
C ALA A 776 25.04 -15.82 5.79
#